data_219d3e983b40a86e9a3cfb0948be9f5b
#
_entry.id   219d3e983b40a86e9a3cfb0948be9f5b
#
_cell.length_a   1.000
_cell.length_b   1.000
_cell.length_c   1.000
_cell.angle_alpha   90.00
_cell.angle_beta   90.00
_cell.angle_gamma   90.00
#
_symmetry.space_group_name_H-M   'P 1'
#
loop_
_entity.id
_entity.type
_entity.pdbx_description
1 polymer ?
#
loop_
_entity_poly.entity_id
_entity_poly.type
_entity_poly.pdbx_seq_one_letter_code
_entity_poly.pdbx_strand_id
1 'polypeptide(L)'
;MPNDLTQLATRAGTRASVVRAVERLDRFALQTAEALAIAPDPCPYATLRDLMTGGGRAGDCRPQQDGHPRAAGNASAAGAASDSAPGPAPGPASGVSPGAGAALGADERTADQGAADQGAADERAAHEGATEQHTAKQRATGQHTAERRATADGPLSAAERAAIVAELPRAVATLRDQALVWGGDDRLRLVRTARELLAPSPTSPSPTGLGPTVQEATSGMSPGRLQELLAGAGLPPTHDPVTAVAALAGLFQDRARMAALLDGAPAAAVAVLAKLTWGPPYGEVSVSSPTPPVGWLLDRGLLLPSGPRNVVLPREVALHLRDGRAHRAPEPLAPPLSPAAEHDPQAVDNTAAGQTFTALATVEELLGQWESAGPPVLRAGGLSVRDLKRTAVALDVSEPVAAFWIELAYAAGLVASDGETDERYAPTPAYDDWLRLPAEERWARLAAAWLPATRTAGLVGGRDSRGRTLAALGPELDRSPAPEVRRRVLELLATLPPGAAPTPEVLLARLRWERPAGHRSAPAPGSAAPGTAPPSGPAGSPPGAPARTASPIAEDLRSRLARWAVAEAELLGITGRGALSSHGRALLERHPDEPPAGSGTTARSTTTAQHAPTARGDATGQHATTTRGDAMAHPATTAVTAAAAAHAARLLAPLLPEPLDHVLLQADLTAVAPGPLERPLAETLGILADIESKGGATVYRFTPESVRRALDAGRTADDVHTFLAAHSRTPVPQPLTYLVDDVARKHGRLRVGAASAYLRCDDDALLAEILADRRSAGLRLRRLAPTVLAAQAPPDTLLEGLRAMGYAPAAESAEGDVVVTRPEAQRTPPRRPPVPVPEGPPVPDAALLAAAVRAIRAGDLAATAPRKPTATSGPGTGAGAGAEAEAGSGAGAGTGSGAGSRPGGGARSGTGAGTGAGAGSAATGDRLPRTTLADTLATMQAAALTGSNVWIGYVNADGAATQRVIAPVRVEGGFVTAYDHTADEVRTYPLHRITGAAELAEDTP
;
A
#
# COMPACT_ATOMS: atom_id res chain seq x y z
N MET A 1 -6.34 -24.55 -13.60
CA MET A 1 -7.75 -24.06 -13.58
C MET A 1 -8.67 -25.15 -13.05
N PRO A 2 -9.86 -24.87 -12.48
CA PRO A 2 -10.84 -25.92 -12.18
C PRO A 2 -11.36 -26.52 -13.49
N ASN A 3 -11.53 -27.86 -13.50
CA ASN A 3 -11.94 -28.58 -14.70
C ASN A 3 -13.48 -28.70 -14.82
N ASP A 4 -14.19 -28.56 -13.70
CA ASP A 4 -15.64 -28.65 -13.62
C ASP A 4 -16.22 -27.71 -12.54
N LEU A 5 -17.54 -27.60 -12.45
CA LEU A 5 -18.23 -26.77 -11.46
C LEU A 5 -18.00 -27.23 -10.01
N THR A 6 -17.81 -28.54 -9.79
CA THR A 6 -17.56 -29.09 -8.46
C THR A 6 -16.19 -28.64 -7.93
N GLN A 7 -15.15 -28.72 -8.76
CA GLN A 7 -13.82 -28.22 -8.42
C GLN A 7 -13.82 -26.70 -8.24
N LEU A 8 -14.57 -25.96 -9.09
CA LEU A 8 -14.72 -24.52 -8.96
C LEU A 8 -15.35 -24.17 -7.60
N ALA A 9 -16.44 -24.84 -7.23
CA ALA A 9 -17.11 -24.64 -5.94
C ALA A 9 -16.20 -24.96 -4.76
N THR A 10 -15.45 -26.07 -4.85
CA THR A 10 -14.48 -26.47 -3.81
C THR A 10 -13.41 -25.39 -3.62
N ARG A 11 -12.81 -24.89 -4.72
CA ARG A 11 -11.78 -23.83 -4.65
C ARG A 11 -12.36 -22.50 -4.17
N ALA A 12 -13.56 -22.11 -4.61
CA ALA A 12 -14.23 -20.90 -4.14
C ALA A 12 -14.54 -20.95 -2.64
N GLY A 13 -14.89 -22.16 -2.12
CA GLY A 13 -15.19 -22.40 -0.70
C GLY A 13 -13.97 -22.48 0.23
N THR A 14 -12.73 -22.44 -0.29
CA THR A 14 -11.53 -22.45 0.56
C THR A 14 -11.46 -21.20 1.44
N ARG A 15 -10.86 -21.33 2.65
CA ARG A 15 -10.72 -20.20 3.59
C ARG A 15 -10.02 -18.99 2.95
N ALA A 16 -8.97 -19.22 2.17
CA ALA A 16 -8.23 -18.13 1.50
C ALA A 16 -9.09 -17.39 0.45
N SER A 17 -9.89 -18.12 -0.34
CA SER A 17 -10.80 -17.53 -1.33
C SER A 17 -11.92 -16.75 -0.66
N VAL A 18 -12.52 -17.32 0.40
CA VAL A 18 -13.59 -16.66 1.17
C VAL A 18 -13.09 -15.39 1.87
N VAL A 19 -11.92 -15.42 2.50
CA VAL A 19 -11.32 -14.23 3.12
C VAL A 19 -11.12 -13.11 2.09
N ARG A 20 -10.56 -13.42 0.90
CA ARG A 20 -10.43 -12.44 -0.18
C ARG A 20 -11.75 -11.89 -0.68
N ALA A 21 -12.79 -12.75 -0.76
CA ALA A 21 -14.12 -12.32 -1.16
C ALA A 21 -14.74 -11.37 -0.12
N VAL A 22 -14.59 -11.67 1.17
CA VAL A 22 -15.04 -10.82 2.27
C VAL A 22 -14.30 -9.48 2.30
N GLU A 23 -12.97 -9.47 2.06
CA GLU A 23 -12.14 -8.25 1.99
C GLU A 23 -12.52 -7.33 0.81
N ARG A 24 -13.25 -7.83 -0.19
CA ARG A 24 -13.75 -7.05 -1.34
C ARG A 24 -15.12 -6.44 -1.14
N LEU A 25 -15.81 -6.77 -0.06
CA LEU A 25 -17.14 -6.25 0.24
C LEU A 25 -17.07 -4.79 0.70
N ASP A 26 -18.05 -4.00 0.28
CA ASP A 26 -18.31 -2.72 0.92
C ASP A 26 -18.90 -2.90 2.33
N ARG A 27 -18.95 -1.81 3.09
CA ARG A 27 -19.42 -1.84 4.48
C ARG A 27 -20.80 -2.45 4.64
N PHE A 28 -21.73 -2.10 3.77
CA PHE A 28 -23.11 -2.59 3.88
C PHE A 28 -23.26 -4.05 3.45
N ALA A 29 -22.57 -4.48 2.40
CA ALA A 29 -22.51 -5.87 2.00
C ALA A 29 -21.86 -6.74 3.08
N LEU A 30 -20.80 -6.24 3.75
CA LEU A 30 -20.19 -6.92 4.89
C LEU A 30 -21.16 -7.06 6.05
N GLN A 31 -21.85 -5.97 6.46
CA GLN A 31 -22.87 -6.00 7.50
C GLN A 31 -24.01 -6.98 7.16
N THR A 32 -24.37 -7.06 5.89
CA THR A 32 -25.39 -8.02 5.41
C THR A 32 -24.90 -9.47 5.55
N ALA A 33 -23.61 -9.73 5.23
CA ALA A 33 -23.00 -11.05 5.42
C ALA A 33 -22.90 -11.43 6.90
N GLU A 34 -22.54 -10.49 7.77
CA GLU A 34 -22.51 -10.66 9.24
C GLU A 34 -23.91 -10.97 9.81
N ALA A 35 -24.94 -10.29 9.29
CA ALA A 35 -26.34 -10.59 9.66
C ALA A 35 -26.76 -12.00 9.20
N LEU A 36 -26.38 -12.43 7.99
CA LEU A 36 -26.59 -13.80 7.52
C LEU A 36 -25.81 -14.84 8.33
N ALA A 37 -24.63 -14.49 8.85
CA ALA A 37 -23.85 -15.42 9.66
C ALA A 37 -24.53 -15.78 11.00
N ILE A 38 -25.32 -14.87 11.55
CA ILE A 38 -26.08 -15.08 12.79
C ILE A 38 -27.52 -15.56 12.54
N ALA A 39 -28.00 -15.46 11.30
CA ALA A 39 -29.34 -15.88 10.90
C ALA A 39 -29.49 -17.41 10.86
N PRO A 40 -30.75 -17.94 10.92
CA PRO A 40 -31.02 -19.36 10.63
C PRO A 40 -30.48 -19.77 9.25
N ASP A 41 -30.16 -21.04 9.07
CA ASP A 41 -29.72 -21.59 7.79
C ASP A 41 -30.67 -22.72 7.35
N PRO A 42 -31.45 -22.52 6.29
CA PRO A 42 -31.53 -21.37 5.37
C PRO A 42 -32.24 -20.15 5.98
N CYS A 43 -31.90 -18.95 5.50
CA CYS A 43 -32.47 -17.68 5.92
C CYS A 43 -33.43 -17.12 4.86
N PRO A 44 -34.74 -16.93 5.15
CA PRO A 44 -35.62 -16.16 4.28
C PRO A 44 -35.18 -14.70 4.20
N TYR A 45 -35.34 -14.09 3.04
CA TYR A 45 -35.00 -12.65 2.83
C TYR A 45 -35.74 -11.74 3.82
N ALA A 46 -36.99 -12.05 4.18
CA ALA A 46 -37.74 -11.29 5.16
C ALA A 46 -37.04 -11.29 6.54
N THR A 47 -36.52 -12.44 6.98
CA THR A 47 -35.74 -12.56 8.22
C THR A 47 -34.47 -11.77 8.18
N LEU A 48 -33.73 -11.79 7.04
CA LEU A 48 -32.56 -10.96 6.84
C LEU A 48 -32.89 -9.46 6.92
N ARG A 49 -33.95 -9.04 6.23
CA ARG A 49 -34.44 -7.65 6.29
C ARG A 49 -34.76 -7.25 7.74
N ASP A 50 -35.43 -8.10 8.49
CA ASP A 50 -35.83 -7.83 9.88
C ASP A 50 -34.57 -7.74 10.80
N LEU A 51 -33.53 -8.55 10.56
CA LEU A 51 -32.24 -8.44 11.25
C LEU A 51 -31.48 -7.14 10.93
N MET A 52 -31.69 -6.59 9.74
CA MET A 52 -31.04 -5.33 9.32
C MET A 52 -31.83 -4.10 9.78
N THR A 53 -33.16 -4.15 9.80
CA THR A 53 -34.02 -2.97 10.10
C THR A 53 -34.55 -2.94 11.53
N GLY A 54 -34.52 -4.07 12.25
CA GLY A 54 -35.29 -4.29 13.45
C GLY A 54 -36.73 -4.70 13.10
N GLY A 55 -37.26 -5.71 13.82
CA GLY A 55 -38.64 -6.20 13.59
C GLY A 55 -39.62 -5.07 13.89
N GLY A 56 -40.39 -4.65 12.88
CA GLY A 56 -41.44 -3.65 13.03
C GLY A 56 -42.39 -4.05 14.14
N ARG A 57 -42.90 -3.06 14.91
CA ARG A 57 -44.05 -3.24 15.77
C ARG A 57 -45.15 -3.90 14.91
N ALA A 58 -45.62 -5.07 15.31
CA ALA A 58 -46.76 -5.71 14.71
C ALA A 58 -48.02 -4.85 14.97
N GLY A 59 -48.23 -3.83 14.15
CA GLY A 59 -49.28 -2.85 14.27
C GLY A 59 -49.84 -2.37 12.93
N ASP A 60 -49.23 -2.65 11.79
CA ASP A 60 -49.69 -2.12 10.49
C ASP A 60 -49.74 -3.16 9.37
N CYS A 61 -50.17 -4.37 9.66
CA CYS A 61 -50.65 -5.32 8.65
C CYS A 61 -52.11 -5.60 8.85
N ARG A 62 -52.98 -4.62 8.52
CA ARG A 62 -54.35 -4.95 8.09
C ARG A 62 -54.30 -5.57 6.69
N PRO A 63 -54.84 -6.74 6.46
CA PRO A 63 -54.97 -7.25 5.11
C PRO A 63 -55.97 -6.35 4.35
N GLN A 64 -55.52 -5.71 3.30
CA GLN A 64 -56.39 -5.12 2.30
C GLN A 64 -57.14 -6.32 1.63
N GLN A 65 -58.42 -6.38 1.93
CA GLN A 65 -59.39 -7.25 1.20
C GLN A 65 -59.50 -6.70 -0.25
N ASP A 66 -59.33 -7.61 -1.17
CA ASP A 66 -59.58 -7.44 -2.60
C ASP A 66 -60.97 -6.88 -2.86
N GLY A 67 -61.06 -5.69 -3.40
CA GLY A 67 -62.30 -5.07 -3.94
C GLY A 67 -62.08 -4.68 -5.40
N HIS A 68 -62.72 -5.43 -6.27
CA HIS A 68 -62.80 -5.21 -7.71
C HIS A 68 -63.24 -3.76 -8.10
N PRO A 69 -62.80 -3.25 -9.26
CA PRO A 69 -63.09 -1.88 -9.69
C PRO A 69 -64.51 -1.73 -10.29
N ARG A 70 -65.24 -0.71 -9.90
CA ARG A 70 -66.37 -0.17 -10.67
C ARG A 70 -66.05 1.20 -11.21
N ALA A 71 -66.29 1.32 -12.50
CA ALA A 71 -66.09 2.46 -13.35
C ALA A 71 -67.11 3.60 -13.14
N ALA A 72 -66.72 4.72 -13.62
CA ALA A 72 -67.49 5.84 -14.22
C ALA A 72 -67.89 7.03 -13.33
N GLY A 73 -67.58 8.20 -13.83
CA GLY A 73 -68.33 9.44 -13.55
C GLY A 73 -67.54 10.70 -13.69
N ASN A 74 -67.53 11.32 -14.84
CA ASN A 74 -67.20 12.70 -15.19
C ASN A 74 -67.80 13.78 -14.27
N ALA A 75 -67.04 14.89 -14.02
CA ALA A 75 -67.45 16.31 -14.16
C ALA A 75 -66.31 17.17 -13.60
N SER A 76 -65.59 17.92 -14.36
CA SER A 76 -65.80 19.25 -14.93
C SER A 76 -65.92 20.41 -13.92
N ALA A 77 -65.11 21.43 -14.25
CA ALA A 77 -65.19 22.88 -13.95
C ALA A 77 -64.36 23.39 -12.78
N ALA A 78 -63.27 24.08 -13.05
CA ALA A 78 -63.18 25.53 -13.40
C ALA A 78 -62.97 26.44 -12.20
N GLY A 79 -61.91 27.21 -12.25
CA GLY A 79 -61.99 28.59 -11.82
C GLY A 79 -60.93 29.14 -10.91
N ALA A 80 -60.07 29.96 -11.52
CA ALA A 80 -59.58 31.29 -11.17
C ALA A 80 -58.50 31.42 -10.06
N ALA A 81 -57.30 31.75 -10.40
CA ALA A 81 -56.64 33.07 -10.59
C ALA A 81 -56.76 34.08 -9.44
N SER A 82 -55.61 34.46 -8.93
CA SER A 82 -55.13 35.85 -8.65
C SER A 82 -53.88 35.74 -7.79
N ASP A 83 -52.69 36.12 -8.26
CA ASP A 83 -52.11 37.45 -8.24
C ASP A 83 -51.84 38.06 -6.87
N SER A 84 -50.55 38.16 -6.52
CA SER A 84 -49.90 39.42 -6.09
C SER A 84 -48.48 39.17 -5.56
N ALA A 85 -47.52 39.66 -6.28
CA ALA A 85 -46.27 40.24 -5.73
C ALA A 85 -46.52 41.76 -5.60
N PRO A 86 -45.68 42.60 -4.95
CA PRO A 86 -44.21 42.63 -4.90
C PRO A 86 -43.58 43.18 -3.58
N GLY A 87 -42.27 43.23 -3.57
CA GLY A 87 -41.35 43.77 -2.61
C GLY A 87 -41.58 45.28 -2.18
N PRO A 88 -40.59 45.99 -1.57
CA PRO A 88 -39.15 46.02 -1.82
C PRO A 88 -38.20 46.19 -0.57
N ALA A 89 -36.94 46.23 -0.87
CA ALA A 89 -35.80 46.60 0.01
C ALA A 89 -35.81 48.11 0.41
N PRO A 90 -35.04 48.51 1.42
CA PRO A 90 -33.98 49.51 1.17
C PRO A 90 -32.63 49.26 1.91
N GLY A 91 -31.53 49.54 1.24
CA GLY A 91 -30.30 50.07 1.84
C GLY A 91 -30.33 51.62 1.72
N PRO A 92 -29.20 52.34 1.81
CA PRO A 92 -27.95 52.30 2.55
C PRO A 92 -27.63 53.61 3.27
N ALA A 93 -26.56 53.71 4.08
CA ALA A 93 -25.86 54.99 4.37
C ALA A 93 -24.53 54.66 5.04
N SER A 94 -23.36 54.90 4.47
CA SER A 94 -22.65 56.19 4.24
C SER A 94 -22.24 56.96 5.50
N GLY A 95 -20.92 57.15 5.61
CA GLY A 95 -20.34 58.24 6.40
C GLY A 95 -18.92 57.91 6.92
N VAL A 96 -17.89 58.20 6.15
CA VAL A 96 -17.05 59.40 6.10
C VAL A 96 -15.95 59.46 7.16
N SER A 97 -14.67 59.38 6.70
CA SER A 97 -13.44 59.93 7.31
C SER A 97 -13.51 61.45 7.38
N PRO A 98 -12.69 62.22 8.12
CA PRO A 98 -11.28 62.40 7.79
C PRO A 98 -10.34 62.88 8.92
N GLY A 99 -9.04 62.89 8.58
CA GLY A 99 -8.18 64.04 8.86
C GLY A 99 -7.01 63.85 9.82
N ALA A 100 -5.85 63.65 9.33
CA ALA A 100 -4.71 64.58 9.22
C ALA A 100 -4.13 65.20 10.48
N GLY A 101 -2.81 65.05 10.64
CA GLY A 101 -2.00 65.99 11.44
C GLY A 101 -0.59 65.50 11.75
N ALA A 102 0.35 66.10 11.08
CA ALA A 102 1.80 65.97 11.24
C ALA A 102 2.41 66.48 12.52
N ALA A 103 3.54 65.96 12.94
CA ALA A 103 4.81 66.71 13.23
C ALA A 103 5.89 65.80 13.87
N LEU A 104 6.98 65.62 13.20
CA LEU A 104 8.41 65.87 13.52
C LEU A 104 8.91 65.73 14.96
N GLY A 105 10.00 64.93 15.15
CA GLY A 105 11.10 65.27 16.01
C GLY A 105 11.75 64.15 16.81
N ALA A 106 12.85 63.65 16.28
CA ALA A 106 14.08 63.13 16.94
C ALA A 106 14.01 62.51 18.33
N ASP A 107 14.43 61.21 18.42
CA ASP A 107 15.67 60.83 19.15
C ASP A 107 15.97 59.34 18.88
N GLU A 108 17.07 59.13 18.20
CA GLU A 108 17.73 57.82 18.14
C GLU A 108 18.50 57.58 19.43
N ARG A 109 18.37 56.35 19.92
CA ARG A 109 19.17 55.59 20.89
C ARG A 109 18.38 55.15 22.08
N THR A 110 17.79 53.99 21.98
CA THR A 110 17.54 52.95 23.02
C THR A 110 16.42 52.01 22.56
N ALA A 111 16.64 51.24 21.51
CA ALA A 111 15.60 50.36 20.99
C ALA A 111 16.11 48.93 20.62
N ASP A 112 17.17 48.44 21.30
CA ASP A 112 17.69 47.11 20.96
C ASP A 112 17.56 46.04 22.06
N GLN A 113 16.83 46.32 23.10
CA GLN A 113 16.50 45.30 24.15
C GLN A 113 14.99 45.05 24.35
N GLY A 114 14.10 45.79 23.71
CA GLY A 114 12.65 45.59 23.79
C GLY A 114 12.05 44.66 22.71
N ALA A 115 12.76 44.47 21.62
CA ALA A 115 12.24 43.68 20.49
C ALA A 115 12.39 42.15 20.70
N ALA A 116 13.37 41.70 21.52
CA ALA A 116 13.55 40.29 21.82
C ALA A 116 12.52 39.76 22.83
N ASP A 117 12.06 40.60 23.75
CA ASP A 117 11.07 40.20 24.76
C ASP A 117 9.60 40.20 24.20
N GLN A 118 9.29 41.06 23.24
CA GLN A 118 7.97 41.08 22.60
C GLN A 118 7.80 39.91 21.64
N GLY A 119 8.84 39.50 20.87
CA GLY A 119 8.80 38.33 20.00
C GLY A 119 8.58 37.04 20.76
N ALA A 120 9.18 36.89 21.94
CA ALA A 120 8.99 35.72 22.81
C ALA A 120 7.64 35.69 23.52
N ALA A 121 7.01 36.84 23.73
CA ALA A 121 5.65 36.94 24.27
C ALA A 121 4.60 36.63 23.23
N ASP A 122 4.77 37.06 21.99
CA ASP A 122 3.87 36.81 20.88
C ASP A 122 3.94 35.32 20.40
N GLU A 123 5.12 34.70 20.44
CA GLU A 123 5.23 33.26 20.16
C GLU A 123 4.58 32.40 21.26
N ARG A 124 4.66 32.79 22.54
CA ARG A 124 3.97 32.10 23.62
C ARG A 124 2.45 32.28 23.55
N ALA A 125 1.97 33.45 23.23
CA ALA A 125 0.54 33.72 23.03
C ALA A 125 -0.02 32.97 21.80
N ALA A 126 0.75 32.88 20.72
CA ALA A 126 0.39 32.07 19.55
C ALA A 126 0.38 30.55 19.85
N HIS A 127 1.31 30.08 20.69
CA HIS A 127 1.37 28.66 21.10
C HIS A 127 0.25 28.31 22.10
N GLU A 128 -0.09 29.20 23.04
CA GLU A 128 -1.24 29.02 23.94
C GLU A 128 -2.58 29.08 23.19
N GLY A 129 -2.75 30.01 22.26
CA GLY A 129 -3.93 30.09 21.38
C GLY A 129 -4.11 28.87 20.47
N ALA A 130 -3.03 28.31 19.95
CA ALA A 130 -3.07 27.08 19.15
C ALA A 130 -3.43 25.86 20.02
N THR A 131 -2.94 25.83 21.27
CA THR A 131 -3.22 24.74 22.21
C THR A 131 -4.66 24.79 22.71
N GLU A 132 -5.21 25.99 22.97
CA GLU A 132 -6.62 26.18 23.34
C GLU A 132 -7.57 25.83 22.18
N GLN A 133 -7.26 26.23 20.94
CA GLN A 133 -8.03 25.84 19.76
C GLN A 133 -7.98 24.33 19.51
N HIS A 134 -6.84 23.70 19.71
CA HIS A 134 -6.71 22.23 19.59
C HIS A 134 -7.52 21.50 20.66
N THR A 135 -7.53 22.01 21.89
CA THR A 135 -8.30 21.47 23.02
C THR A 135 -9.81 21.72 22.84
N ALA A 136 -10.21 22.86 22.32
CA ALA A 136 -11.61 23.18 21.99
C ALA A 136 -12.10 22.28 20.82
N LYS A 137 -11.27 22.06 19.80
CA LYS A 137 -11.58 21.18 18.67
C LYS A 137 -11.67 19.70 19.10
N GLN A 138 -10.83 19.26 20.05
CA GLN A 138 -10.93 17.92 20.65
C GLN A 138 -12.17 17.76 21.52
N ARG A 139 -12.59 18.78 22.27
CA ARG A 139 -13.84 18.77 23.02
C ARG A 139 -15.08 18.76 22.11
N ALA A 140 -15.10 19.54 21.05
CA ALA A 140 -16.17 19.54 20.06
C ALA A 140 -16.28 18.18 19.32
N THR A 141 -15.15 17.58 18.94
CA THR A 141 -15.10 16.23 18.35
C THR A 141 -15.55 15.16 19.33
N GLY A 142 -15.21 15.31 20.62
CA GLY A 142 -15.65 14.42 21.68
C GLY A 142 -17.16 14.52 21.95
N GLN A 143 -17.73 15.73 21.88
CA GLN A 143 -19.17 15.96 22.01
C GLN A 143 -19.96 15.40 20.81
N HIS A 144 -19.53 15.66 19.58
CA HIS A 144 -20.13 15.07 18.38
C HIS A 144 -20.06 13.54 18.34
N THR A 145 -18.99 12.93 18.88
CA THR A 145 -18.89 11.46 19.02
C THR A 145 -19.81 10.93 20.09
N ALA A 146 -19.98 11.67 21.20
CA ALA A 146 -20.90 11.28 22.27
C ALA A 146 -22.37 11.44 21.82
N GLU A 147 -22.72 12.51 21.11
CA GLU A 147 -24.05 12.73 20.56
C GLU A 147 -24.39 11.69 19.48
N ARG A 148 -23.45 11.35 18.57
CA ARG A 148 -23.61 10.26 17.61
C ARG A 148 -23.77 8.91 18.30
N ARG A 149 -23.11 8.68 19.43
CA ARG A 149 -23.26 7.46 20.24
C ARG A 149 -24.63 7.40 20.91
N ALA A 150 -25.12 8.50 21.45
CA ALA A 150 -26.43 8.58 22.11
C ALA A 150 -27.59 8.40 21.11
N THR A 151 -27.45 8.94 19.87
CA THR A 151 -28.45 8.76 18.79
C THR A 151 -28.42 7.36 18.17
N ALA A 152 -27.27 6.65 18.22
CA ALA A 152 -27.13 5.32 17.66
C ALA A 152 -27.75 4.21 18.54
N ASP A 153 -28.07 4.49 19.81
CA ASP A 153 -28.72 3.50 20.71
C ASP A 153 -30.24 3.48 20.59
N GLY A 154 -30.81 4.49 19.89
CA GLY A 154 -32.24 4.59 19.64
C GLY A 154 -32.75 3.66 18.53
N PRO A 155 -34.09 3.59 18.33
CA PRO A 155 -34.67 2.91 17.19
C PRO A 155 -34.27 3.63 15.89
N LEU A 156 -34.06 2.86 14.82
CA LEU A 156 -33.79 3.44 13.49
C LEU A 156 -34.97 4.34 13.06
N SER A 157 -34.65 5.47 12.47
CA SER A 157 -35.65 6.35 11.85
C SER A 157 -36.33 5.66 10.66
N ALA A 158 -37.49 6.15 10.25
CA ALA A 158 -38.18 5.65 9.06
C ALA A 158 -37.32 5.79 7.79
N ALA A 159 -36.56 6.90 7.67
CA ALA A 159 -35.66 7.15 6.54
C ALA A 159 -34.49 6.14 6.50
N GLU A 160 -33.86 5.85 7.63
CA GLU A 160 -32.78 4.86 7.71
C GLU A 160 -33.30 3.46 7.37
N ARG A 161 -34.47 3.06 7.89
CA ARG A 161 -35.09 1.79 7.50
C ARG A 161 -35.38 1.70 6.01
N ALA A 162 -35.94 2.78 5.43
CA ALA A 162 -36.20 2.83 3.99
C ALA A 162 -34.92 2.70 3.16
N ALA A 163 -33.84 3.38 3.54
CA ALA A 163 -32.54 3.27 2.88
C ALA A 163 -31.96 1.85 2.97
N ILE A 164 -32.05 1.20 4.13
CA ILE A 164 -31.63 -0.19 4.31
C ILE A 164 -32.41 -1.12 3.38
N VAL A 165 -33.74 -1.00 3.34
CA VAL A 165 -34.60 -1.82 2.50
C VAL A 165 -34.31 -1.59 1.00
N ALA A 166 -34.03 -0.36 0.59
CA ALA A 166 -33.71 -0.03 -0.79
C ALA A 166 -32.36 -0.64 -1.23
N GLU A 167 -31.33 -0.64 -0.37
CA GLU A 167 -29.99 -1.09 -0.70
C GLU A 167 -29.73 -2.58 -0.43
N LEU A 168 -30.57 -3.24 0.37
CA LEU A 168 -30.40 -4.64 0.74
C LEU A 168 -30.35 -5.60 -0.47
N PRO A 169 -31.18 -5.42 -1.54
CA PRO A 169 -31.08 -6.27 -2.73
C PRO A 169 -29.71 -6.16 -3.41
N ARG A 170 -29.13 -4.95 -3.48
CA ARG A 170 -27.78 -4.71 -4.03
C ARG A 170 -26.72 -5.46 -3.19
N ALA A 171 -26.81 -5.36 -1.87
CA ALA A 171 -25.89 -6.05 -0.98
C ALA A 171 -25.95 -7.58 -1.16
N VAL A 172 -27.16 -8.16 -1.24
CA VAL A 172 -27.34 -9.59 -1.50
C VAL A 172 -26.82 -9.99 -2.89
N ALA A 173 -27.03 -9.16 -3.92
CA ALA A 173 -26.47 -9.39 -5.25
C ALA A 173 -24.92 -9.38 -5.21
N THR A 174 -24.32 -8.42 -4.54
CA THR A 174 -22.85 -8.36 -4.33
C THR A 174 -22.33 -9.63 -3.66
N LEU A 175 -23.01 -10.14 -2.63
CA LEU A 175 -22.63 -11.39 -1.96
C LEU A 175 -22.75 -12.61 -2.89
N ARG A 176 -23.75 -12.63 -3.79
CA ARG A 176 -23.89 -13.68 -4.82
C ARG A 176 -22.79 -13.60 -5.86
N ASP A 177 -22.45 -12.40 -6.33
CA ASP A 177 -21.37 -12.17 -7.31
C ASP A 177 -19.99 -12.58 -6.75
N GLN A 178 -19.78 -12.42 -5.44
CA GLN A 178 -18.59 -12.91 -4.75
C GLN A 178 -18.67 -14.40 -4.35
N ALA A 179 -19.72 -15.14 -4.79
CA ALA A 179 -19.95 -16.52 -4.46
C ALA A 179 -20.01 -16.82 -2.94
N LEU A 180 -20.39 -15.82 -2.12
CA LEU A 180 -20.54 -15.97 -0.67
C LEU A 180 -21.96 -16.41 -0.28
N VAL A 181 -22.97 -16.09 -1.07
CA VAL A 181 -24.38 -16.42 -0.84
C VAL A 181 -24.97 -17.18 -2.03
N TRP A 182 -25.74 -18.20 -1.78
CA TRP A 182 -26.47 -18.99 -2.75
C TRP A 182 -27.89 -19.28 -2.29
N GLY A 183 -28.72 -19.83 -3.18
CA GLY A 183 -30.15 -20.11 -2.92
C GLY A 183 -31.06 -18.98 -3.39
N GLY A 184 -32.36 -19.26 -3.43
CA GLY A 184 -33.42 -18.27 -3.70
C GLY A 184 -33.66 -17.36 -2.51
N ASP A 185 -34.49 -16.32 -2.70
CA ASP A 185 -34.79 -15.33 -1.64
C ASP A 185 -35.58 -15.95 -0.47
N ASP A 186 -36.29 -17.05 -0.71
CA ASP A 186 -36.94 -17.85 0.33
C ASP A 186 -35.96 -18.66 1.18
N ARG A 187 -34.74 -18.91 0.68
CA ARG A 187 -33.73 -19.79 1.28
C ARG A 187 -32.32 -19.34 1.02
N LEU A 188 -31.95 -18.13 1.43
CA LEU A 188 -30.58 -17.65 1.36
C LEU A 188 -29.67 -18.49 2.26
N ARG A 189 -28.50 -18.86 1.70
CA ARG A 189 -27.48 -19.60 2.44
C ARG A 189 -26.15 -18.93 2.29
N LEU A 190 -25.54 -18.57 3.41
CA LEU A 190 -24.15 -18.11 3.44
C LEU A 190 -23.23 -19.33 3.38
N VAL A 191 -22.18 -19.25 2.54
CA VAL A 191 -21.15 -20.29 2.44
C VAL A 191 -20.61 -20.61 3.84
N ARG A 192 -20.49 -21.91 4.16
CA ARG A 192 -20.14 -22.38 5.50
C ARG A 192 -18.87 -21.71 6.04
N THR A 193 -17.81 -21.64 5.23
CA THR A 193 -16.53 -21.00 5.60
C THR A 193 -16.71 -19.51 5.92
N ALA A 194 -17.58 -18.79 5.19
CA ALA A 194 -17.89 -17.39 5.47
C ALA A 194 -18.68 -17.26 6.79
N ARG A 195 -19.63 -18.18 7.05
CA ARG A 195 -20.36 -18.22 8.31
C ARG A 195 -19.42 -18.45 9.50
N GLU A 196 -18.49 -19.41 9.38
CA GLU A 196 -17.48 -19.69 10.42
C GLU A 196 -16.52 -18.51 10.65
N LEU A 197 -16.23 -17.72 9.61
CA LEU A 197 -15.36 -16.55 9.69
C LEU A 197 -16.05 -15.35 10.37
N LEU A 198 -17.34 -15.13 10.08
CA LEU A 198 -18.10 -13.93 10.49
C LEU A 198 -18.98 -14.15 11.73
N ALA A 199 -19.32 -15.39 12.05
CA ALA A 199 -20.14 -15.71 13.22
C ALA A 199 -19.38 -15.43 14.53
N PRO A 200 -20.10 -15.01 15.58
CA PRO A 200 -19.53 -14.88 16.91
C PRO A 200 -19.02 -16.23 17.42
N SER A 201 -17.80 -16.23 17.95
CA SER A 201 -17.25 -17.39 18.66
C SER A 201 -16.65 -16.96 20.00
N PRO A 202 -16.46 -17.86 20.96
CA PRO A 202 -15.84 -17.52 22.24
C PRO A 202 -14.44 -16.93 22.12
N THR A 203 -13.71 -17.30 21.05
CA THR A 203 -12.33 -16.87 20.78
C THR A 203 -12.24 -15.68 19.82
N SER A 204 -13.34 -15.34 19.11
CA SER A 204 -13.40 -14.27 18.14
C SER A 204 -14.73 -13.53 18.26
N PRO A 205 -14.77 -12.38 18.97
CA PRO A 205 -15.98 -11.58 19.06
C PRO A 205 -16.40 -11.10 17.67
N SER A 206 -17.67 -11.27 17.32
CA SER A 206 -18.22 -10.74 16.08
C SER A 206 -18.32 -9.22 16.12
N PRO A 207 -18.15 -8.54 14.98
CA PRO A 207 -18.40 -7.09 14.86
C PRO A 207 -19.81 -6.68 15.17
N THR A 208 -20.76 -7.60 15.07
CA THR A 208 -22.13 -7.38 15.55
C THR A 208 -22.18 -7.15 17.06
N GLY A 209 -21.13 -7.52 17.81
CA GLY A 209 -21.13 -7.50 19.28
C GLY A 209 -22.14 -8.47 19.89
N LEU A 210 -22.64 -9.47 19.12
CA LEU A 210 -23.50 -10.54 19.59
C LEU A 210 -22.66 -11.66 20.18
N GLY A 211 -23.23 -12.37 21.15
CA GLY A 211 -22.66 -13.55 21.77
C GLY A 211 -23.03 -14.86 21.06
N PRO A 212 -22.64 -15.99 21.66
CA PRO A 212 -23.06 -17.30 21.22
C PRO A 212 -24.59 -17.48 21.39
N THR A 213 -25.17 -18.46 20.72
CA THR A 213 -26.57 -18.89 20.94
C THR A 213 -26.73 -19.46 22.33
N VAL A 214 -27.96 -19.51 22.80
CA VAL A 214 -28.32 -20.25 24.06
C VAL A 214 -27.77 -21.67 24.00
N GLN A 215 -27.91 -22.35 22.86
CA GLN A 215 -27.43 -23.73 22.67
C GLN A 215 -25.90 -23.82 22.82
N GLU A 216 -25.16 -22.90 22.21
CA GLU A 216 -23.69 -22.87 22.31
C GLU A 216 -23.24 -22.51 23.72
N ALA A 217 -23.89 -21.53 24.36
CA ALA A 217 -23.55 -21.05 25.69
C ALA A 217 -23.91 -22.04 26.82
N THR A 218 -24.87 -22.91 26.61
CA THR A 218 -25.24 -23.97 27.56
C THR A 218 -24.55 -25.29 27.31
N SER A 219 -23.69 -25.35 26.24
CA SER A 219 -22.93 -26.56 25.92
C SER A 219 -22.07 -27.00 27.09
N GLY A 220 -22.23 -28.24 27.52
CA GLY A 220 -21.52 -28.81 28.67
C GLY A 220 -22.11 -28.48 30.06
N MET A 221 -23.25 -27.79 30.13
CA MET A 221 -23.97 -27.61 31.41
C MET A 221 -24.59 -28.93 31.89
N SER A 222 -24.57 -29.11 33.21
CA SER A 222 -25.24 -30.29 33.83
C SER A 222 -26.76 -30.22 33.66
N PRO A 223 -27.45 -31.38 33.51
CA PRO A 223 -28.91 -31.42 33.42
C PRO A 223 -29.59 -30.72 34.61
N GLY A 224 -29.05 -30.85 35.82
CA GLY A 224 -29.57 -30.16 37.00
C GLY A 224 -29.54 -28.65 36.88
N ARG A 225 -28.44 -28.08 36.35
CA ARG A 225 -28.35 -26.64 36.14
C ARG A 225 -29.31 -26.14 35.04
N LEU A 226 -29.54 -26.94 33.99
CA LEU A 226 -30.58 -26.63 33.00
C LEU A 226 -31.98 -26.62 33.59
N GLN A 227 -32.31 -27.56 34.50
CA GLN A 227 -33.58 -27.55 35.21
C GLN A 227 -33.77 -26.33 36.13
N GLU A 228 -32.71 -25.92 36.83
CA GLU A 228 -32.72 -24.67 37.62
C GLU A 228 -33.02 -23.46 36.74
N LEU A 229 -32.39 -23.36 35.55
CA LEU A 229 -32.64 -22.29 34.61
C LEU A 229 -34.07 -22.28 34.09
N LEU A 230 -34.64 -23.46 33.77
CA LEU A 230 -36.03 -23.56 33.34
C LEU A 230 -36.99 -23.11 34.46
N ALA A 231 -36.77 -23.58 35.69
CA ALA A 231 -37.57 -23.17 36.84
C ALA A 231 -37.48 -21.66 37.11
N GLY A 232 -36.27 -21.06 37.07
CA GLY A 232 -36.05 -19.62 37.22
C GLY A 232 -36.71 -18.80 36.10
N ALA A 233 -36.75 -19.33 34.87
CA ALA A 233 -37.38 -18.71 33.72
C ALA A 233 -38.91 -18.97 33.65
N GLY A 234 -39.48 -19.72 34.59
CA GLY A 234 -40.93 -20.05 34.64
C GLY A 234 -41.35 -21.05 33.53
N LEU A 235 -40.43 -21.91 33.11
CA LEU A 235 -40.68 -22.95 32.10
C LEU A 235 -40.94 -24.31 32.74
N PRO A 236 -41.73 -25.21 32.10
CA PRO A 236 -41.96 -26.56 32.59
C PRO A 236 -40.65 -27.35 32.72
N PRO A 237 -40.47 -28.15 33.79
CA PRO A 237 -39.28 -28.98 33.93
C PRO A 237 -39.24 -30.11 32.87
N THR A 238 -38.06 -30.39 32.35
CA THR A 238 -37.81 -31.52 31.45
C THR A 238 -36.46 -32.16 31.77
N HIS A 239 -36.39 -33.48 31.67
CA HIS A 239 -35.17 -34.26 31.92
C HIS A 239 -34.25 -34.34 30.64
N ASP A 240 -34.79 -34.02 29.48
CA ASP A 240 -34.04 -34.00 28.25
C ASP A 240 -33.32 -32.66 28.03
N PRO A 241 -31.99 -32.65 28.02
CA PRO A 241 -31.21 -31.42 27.85
C PRO A 241 -31.50 -30.68 26.55
N VAL A 242 -31.75 -31.38 25.44
CA VAL A 242 -32.05 -30.79 24.13
C VAL A 242 -33.36 -30.02 24.18
N THR A 243 -34.41 -30.65 24.76
CA THR A 243 -35.73 -30.03 24.95
C THR A 243 -35.64 -28.85 25.92
N ALA A 244 -34.81 -28.94 26.96
CA ALA A 244 -34.59 -27.84 27.90
C ALA A 244 -33.99 -26.61 27.21
N VAL A 245 -32.92 -26.78 26.44
CA VAL A 245 -32.26 -25.70 25.69
C VAL A 245 -33.19 -25.11 24.63
N ALA A 246 -33.95 -25.97 23.91
CA ALA A 246 -34.95 -25.54 22.94
C ALA A 246 -36.06 -24.69 23.57
N ALA A 247 -36.58 -25.12 24.76
CA ALA A 247 -37.59 -24.37 25.50
C ALA A 247 -37.09 -22.99 25.95
N LEU A 248 -35.85 -22.92 26.44
CA LEU A 248 -35.21 -21.64 26.84
C LEU A 248 -34.99 -20.73 25.63
N ALA A 249 -34.48 -21.27 24.54
CA ALA A 249 -34.29 -20.52 23.27
C ALA A 249 -35.64 -20.03 22.72
N GLY A 250 -36.69 -20.86 22.76
CA GLY A 250 -38.06 -20.50 22.37
C GLY A 250 -38.63 -19.37 23.22
N LEU A 251 -38.39 -19.37 24.55
CA LEU A 251 -38.78 -18.26 25.43
C LEU A 251 -38.14 -16.95 24.99
N PHE A 252 -36.82 -16.95 24.69
CA PHE A 252 -36.08 -15.74 24.34
C PHE A 252 -36.40 -15.24 22.92
N GLN A 253 -36.89 -16.09 22.05
CA GLN A 253 -37.39 -15.74 20.72
C GLN A 253 -38.84 -15.19 20.74
N ASP A 254 -39.63 -15.54 21.76
CA ASP A 254 -40.99 -15.04 21.94
C ASP A 254 -40.96 -13.64 22.56
N ARG A 255 -41.29 -12.63 21.74
CA ARG A 255 -41.22 -11.21 22.15
C ARG A 255 -42.17 -10.92 23.35
N ALA A 256 -43.38 -11.49 23.37
CA ALA A 256 -44.33 -11.19 24.42
C ALA A 256 -43.89 -11.78 25.76
N ARG A 257 -43.43 -13.03 25.72
CA ARG A 257 -42.95 -13.73 26.93
C ARG A 257 -41.64 -13.13 27.45
N MET A 258 -40.76 -12.76 26.55
CA MET A 258 -39.49 -12.10 26.92
C MET A 258 -39.74 -10.72 27.51
N ALA A 259 -40.63 -9.91 26.95
CA ALA A 259 -41.02 -8.62 27.50
C ALA A 259 -41.60 -8.77 28.91
N ALA A 260 -42.54 -9.73 29.13
CA ALA A 260 -43.12 -10.03 30.44
C ALA A 260 -42.02 -10.45 31.46
N LEU A 261 -41.02 -11.23 31.01
CA LEU A 261 -39.86 -11.60 31.86
C LEU A 261 -39.04 -10.39 32.30
N LEU A 262 -38.81 -9.47 31.38
CA LEU A 262 -38.02 -8.25 31.60
C LEU A 262 -38.79 -7.19 32.41
N ASP A 263 -40.10 -7.11 32.28
CA ASP A 263 -40.97 -6.23 33.09
C ASP A 263 -40.87 -6.55 34.59
N GLY A 264 -40.61 -7.82 34.92
CA GLY A 264 -40.35 -8.28 36.28
C GLY A 264 -38.91 -8.09 36.76
N ALA A 265 -38.02 -7.53 35.95
CA ALA A 265 -36.59 -7.41 36.26
C ALA A 265 -36.32 -6.22 37.19
N PRO A 266 -35.43 -6.37 38.21
CA PRO A 266 -34.93 -5.23 38.97
C PRO A 266 -34.23 -4.21 38.06
N ALA A 267 -34.41 -2.92 38.29
CA ALA A 267 -33.80 -1.85 37.50
C ALA A 267 -32.27 -1.99 37.37
N ALA A 268 -31.61 -2.46 38.45
CA ALA A 268 -30.16 -2.72 38.43
C ALA A 268 -29.78 -3.90 37.50
N ALA A 269 -30.64 -4.92 37.32
CA ALA A 269 -30.43 -6.01 36.39
C ALA A 269 -30.58 -5.54 34.94
N VAL A 270 -31.60 -4.72 34.66
CA VAL A 270 -31.77 -4.06 33.34
C VAL A 270 -30.55 -3.19 32.99
N ALA A 271 -30.02 -2.46 33.98
CA ALA A 271 -28.80 -1.65 33.77
C ALA A 271 -27.55 -2.50 33.43
N VAL A 272 -27.46 -3.73 33.95
CA VAL A 272 -26.37 -4.67 33.57
C VAL A 272 -26.57 -5.12 32.12
N LEU A 273 -27.77 -5.50 31.71
CA LEU A 273 -28.08 -5.89 30.33
C LEU A 273 -27.81 -4.75 29.33
N ALA A 274 -28.21 -3.52 29.68
CA ALA A 274 -27.98 -2.35 28.84
C ALA A 274 -26.50 -2.13 28.51
N LYS A 275 -25.59 -2.42 29.43
CA LYS A 275 -24.12 -2.33 29.19
C LYS A 275 -23.62 -3.38 28.18
N LEU A 276 -24.26 -4.53 28.13
CA LEU A 276 -23.87 -5.65 27.25
C LEU A 276 -24.63 -5.65 25.91
N THR A 277 -25.72 -4.90 25.81
CA THR A 277 -26.60 -4.92 24.64
C THR A 277 -25.85 -4.60 23.34
N TRP A 278 -25.04 -3.54 23.30
CA TRP A 278 -24.24 -3.15 22.12
C TRP A 278 -22.74 -3.22 22.37
N GLY A 279 -22.32 -3.63 23.56
CA GLY A 279 -20.94 -3.83 23.95
C GLY A 279 -20.45 -5.25 23.64
N PRO A 280 -19.27 -5.60 24.13
CA PRO A 280 -18.83 -6.99 24.15
C PRO A 280 -19.88 -7.84 24.91
N PRO A 281 -20.26 -9.03 24.37
CA PRO A 281 -21.27 -9.85 25.01
C PRO A 281 -20.82 -10.52 26.32
N TYR A 282 -19.53 -10.38 26.67
CA TYR A 282 -18.88 -10.97 27.82
C TYR A 282 -18.69 -9.92 28.93
N GLY A 283 -18.97 -10.32 30.18
CA GLY A 283 -18.73 -9.51 31.36
C GLY A 283 -17.93 -10.27 32.43
N GLU A 284 -17.05 -9.58 33.14
CA GLU A 284 -16.33 -10.15 34.29
C GLU A 284 -17.20 -10.03 35.55
N VAL A 285 -17.60 -11.17 36.11
CA VAL A 285 -18.31 -11.27 37.40
C VAL A 285 -17.96 -12.58 38.07
N SER A 286 -17.93 -12.59 39.40
CA SER A 286 -17.81 -13.84 40.16
C SER A 286 -19.11 -14.64 40.00
N VAL A 287 -19.05 -15.77 39.27
CA VAL A 287 -20.22 -16.65 39.08
C VAL A 287 -20.57 -17.39 40.35
N SER A 288 -19.63 -17.67 41.25
CA SER A 288 -19.81 -18.35 42.53
C SER A 288 -20.45 -17.48 43.62
N SER A 289 -20.32 -16.16 43.51
CA SER A 289 -20.91 -15.19 44.47
C SER A 289 -21.35 -13.95 43.68
N PRO A 290 -22.39 -14.07 42.84
CA PRO A 290 -22.87 -12.96 42.03
C PRO A 290 -23.57 -11.90 42.88
N THR A 291 -23.49 -10.64 42.45
CA THR A 291 -24.32 -9.59 43.03
C THR A 291 -25.81 -9.90 42.79
N PRO A 292 -26.74 -9.46 43.68
CA PRO A 292 -28.15 -9.77 43.49
C PRO A 292 -28.72 -9.48 42.07
N PRO A 293 -28.41 -8.37 41.39
CA PRO A 293 -28.88 -8.13 40.04
C PRO A 293 -28.35 -9.15 39.04
N VAL A 294 -27.05 -9.53 39.16
CA VAL A 294 -26.45 -10.55 38.28
C VAL A 294 -26.98 -11.94 38.59
N GLY A 295 -27.15 -12.27 39.85
CA GLY A 295 -27.80 -13.52 40.27
C GLY A 295 -29.18 -13.69 39.65
N TRP A 296 -30.01 -12.64 39.71
CA TRP A 296 -31.35 -12.64 39.10
C TRP A 296 -31.33 -12.98 37.60
N LEU A 297 -30.32 -12.43 36.87
CA LEU A 297 -30.11 -12.67 35.44
C LEU A 297 -29.62 -14.11 35.16
N LEU A 298 -28.69 -14.62 35.99
CA LEU A 298 -28.13 -15.97 35.87
C LEU A 298 -29.17 -17.05 36.14
N ASP A 299 -30.06 -16.83 37.10
CA ASP A 299 -31.13 -17.79 37.45
C ASP A 299 -32.19 -17.94 36.37
N ARG A 300 -32.30 -16.93 35.48
CA ARG A 300 -33.28 -16.92 34.37
C ARG A 300 -32.65 -17.18 33.01
N GLY A 301 -31.33 -17.44 32.96
CA GLY A 301 -30.61 -17.65 31.71
C GLY A 301 -30.45 -16.42 30.84
N LEU A 302 -30.82 -15.23 31.35
CA LEU A 302 -30.60 -13.96 30.64
C LEU A 302 -29.12 -13.61 30.57
N LEU A 303 -28.31 -14.10 31.50
CA LEU A 303 -26.86 -14.24 31.39
C LEU A 303 -26.49 -15.70 31.67
N LEU A 304 -25.50 -16.22 30.98
CA LEU A 304 -24.98 -17.56 31.15
C LEU A 304 -23.49 -17.53 31.54
N PRO A 305 -23.04 -18.47 32.40
CA PRO A 305 -21.62 -18.54 32.75
C PRO A 305 -20.79 -19.01 31.52
N SER A 306 -19.73 -18.30 31.21
CA SER A 306 -18.74 -18.70 30.20
C SER A 306 -17.36 -19.03 30.83
N GLY A 307 -17.30 -19.05 32.16
CA GLY A 307 -16.14 -19.39 32.96
C GLY A 307 -16.37 -19.04 34.42
N PRO A 308 -15.42 -19.30 35.34
CA PRO A 308 -15.62 -19.08 36.78
C PRO A 308 -15.77 -17.60 37.17
N ARG A 309 -15.26 -16.72 36.31
CA ARG A 309 -15.28 -15.25 36.49
C ARG A 309 -15.90 -14.50 35.33
N ASN A 310 -16.51 -15.19 34.37
CA ASN A 310 -17.05 -14.57 33.17
C ASN A 310 -18.49 -15.03 32.91
N VAL A 311 -19.29 -14.08 32.47
CA VAL A 311 -20.66 -14.33 31.99
C VAL A 311 -20.79 -13.87 30.56
N VAL A 312 -21.74 -14.44 29.84
CA VAL A 312 -22.05 -14.10 28.45
C VAL A 312 -23.52 -13.78 28.28
N LEU A 313 -23.84 -12.78 27.49
CA LEU A 313 -25.19 -12.45 27.05
C LEU A 313 -25.54 -13.32 25.85
N PRO A 314 -26.51 -14.24 25.94
CA PRO A 314 -26.93 -15.07 24.83
C PRO A 314 -27.45 -14.23 23.66
N ARG A 315 -27.24 -14.73 22.43
CA ARG A 315 -27.61 -14.04 21.18
C ARG A 315 -29.08 -13.70 21.11
N GLU A 316 -29.95 -14.66 21.50
CA GLU A 316 -31.41 -14.50 21.48
C GLU A 316 -31.87 -13.39 22.42
N VAL A 317 -31.28 -13.31 23.62
CA VAL A 317 -31.54 -12.23 24.59
C VAL A 317 -31.04 -10.89 24.04
N ALA A 318 -29.84 -10.88 23.50
CA ALA A 318 -29.27 -9.66 22.91
C ALA A 318 -30.11 -9.14 21.74
N LEU A 319 -30.57 -10.01 20.83
CA LEU A 319 -31.41 -9.62 19.70
C LEU A 319 -32.76 -9.07 20.21
N HIS A 320 -33.37 -9.65 21.26
CA HIS A 320 -34.57 -9.09 21.85
C HIS A 320 -34.36 -7.67 22.37
N LEU A 321 -33.26 -7.43 23.12
CA LEU A 321 -32.92 -6.12 23.68
C LEU A 321 -32.61 -5.08 22.58
N ARG A 322 -32.26 -5.53 21.37
CA ARG A 322 -31.94 -4.71 20.20
C ARG A 322 -33.11 -4.55 19.22
N ASP A 323 -34.33 -4.89 19.61
CA ASP A 323 -35.50 -4.96 18.70
C ASP A 323 -35.29 -5.85 17.47
N GLY A 324 -34.48 -6.90 17.58
CA GLY A 324 -34.14 -7.84 16.50
C GLY A 324 -32.96 -7.38 15.60
N ARG A 325 -32.30 -6.25 15.86
CA ARG A 325 -31.23 -5.73 15.00
C ARG A 325 -29.90 -6.45 15.22
N ALA A 326 -29.29 -6.86 14.12
CA ALA A 326 -27.93 -7.39 14.11
C ALA A 326 -26.87 -6.30 14.39
N HIS A 327 -27.06 -5.14 13.79
CA HIS A 327 -26.11 -4.02 13.87
C HIS A 327 -26.71 -2.81 14.58
N ARG A 328 -25.84 -2.08 15.33
CA ARG A 328 -26.20 -0.84 16.00
C ARG A 328 -26.50 0.28 15.00
N ALA A 329 -25.62 0.44 14.00
CA ALA A 329 -25.70 1.43 12.95
C ALA A 329 -25.42 0.76 11.58
N PRO A 330 -26.45 0.27 10.88
CA PRO A 330 -26.27 -0.14 9.49
C PRO A 330 -25.91 1.06 8.61
N GLU A 331 -24.99 0.87 7.66
CA GLU A 331 -24.46 1.91 6.78
C GLU A 331 -24.83 1.60 5.31
N PRO A 332 -26.12 1.72 4.89
CA PRO A 332 -26.56 1.30 3.56
C PRO A 332 -25.96 2.16 2.44
N LEU A 333 -25.72 3.43 2.71
CA LEU A 333 -25.23 4.40 1.73
C LEU A 333 -23.78 4.76 2.02
N ALA A 334 -23.01 4.88 0.94
CA ALA A 334 -21.66 5.38 1.02
C ALA A 334 -21.64 6.83 1.53
N PRO A 335 -20.73 7.22 2.44
CA PRO A 335 -20.59 8.61 2.86
C PRO A 335 -20.40 9.52 1.65
N PRO A 336 -21.18 10.62 1.55
CA PRO A 336 -21.04 11.56 0.45
C PRO A 336 -19.67 12.25 0.50
N LEU A 337 -19.08 12.45 -0.66
CA LEU A 337 -17.88 13.27 -0.80
C LEU A 337 -18.29 14.74 -0.87
N SER A 338 -18.46 15.36 0.30
CA SER A 338 -18.79 16.77 0.36
C SER A 338 -17.51 17.59 0.25
N PRO A 339 -17.43 18.59 -0.67
CA PRO A 339 -16.32 19.52 -0.69
C PRO A 339 -16.29 20.34 0.60
N ALA A 340 -15.11 20.50 1.16
CA ALA A 340 -14.86 21.39 2.31
C ALA A 340 -14.46 22.79 1.86
N ALA A 341 -13.89 22.89 0.67
CA ALA A 341 -13.54 24.14 0.02
C ALA A 341 -13.78 24.02 -1.49
N GLU A 342 -14.10 25.15 -2.10
CA GLU A 342 -14.19 25.29 -3.55
C GLU A 342 -13.20 26.37 -3.96
N HIS A 343 -12.31 26.04 -4.87
CA HIS A 343 -11.28 26.90 -5.41
C HIS A 343 -11.55 27.14 -6.89
N ASP A 344 -11.06 28.26 -7.39
CA ASP A 344 -10.97 28.45 -8.84
C ASP A 344 -10.11 27.35 -9.45
N PRO A 345 -10.60 26.60 -10.46
CA PRO A 345 -9.85 25.55 -11.13
C PRO A 345 -8.47 25.99 -11.63
N GLN A 346 -8.37 27.23 -12.15
CA GLN A 346 -7.07 27.78 -12.59
C GLN A 346 -6.10 27.98 -11.41
N ALA A 347 -6.60 28.38 -10.25
CA ALA A 347 -5.78 28.52 -9.05
C ALA A 347 -5.28 27.15 -8.53
N VAL A 348 -6.09 26.09 -8.68
CA VAL A 348 -5.68 24.72 -8.40
C VAL A 348 -4.57 24.28 -9.34
N ASP A 349 -4.76 24.48 -10.64
CA ASP A 349 -3.79 24.11 -11.68
C ASP A 349 -2.47 24.87 -11.51
N ASN A 350 -2.50 26.17 -11.25
CA ASN A 350 -1.30 26.97 -10.98
C ASN A 350 -0.56 26.51 -9.72
N THR A 351 -1.29 26.17 -8.65
CA THR A 351 -0.68 25.64 -7.42
C THR A 351 -0.03 24.29 -7.68
N ALA A 352 -0.71 23.41 -8.40
CA ALA A 352 -0.19 22.09 -8.77
C ALA A 352 1.04 22.19 -9.69
N ALA A 353 1.04 23.13 -10.66
CA ALA A 353 2.20 23.40 -11.51
C ALA A 353 3.40 23.93 -10.73
N GLY A 354 3.19 24.80 -9.73
CA GLY A 354 4.24 25.25 -8.82
C GLY A 354 4.85 24.09 -8.02
N GLN A 355 4.03 23.18 -7.51
CA GLN A 355 4.51 21.96 -6.84
C GLN A 355 5.26 21.02 -7.81
N THR A 356 4.77 20.89 -9.04
CA THR A 356 5.46 20.13 -10.10
C THR A 356 6.85 20.69 -10.37
N PHE A 357 7.00 22.00 -10.49
CA PHE A 357 8.28 22.66 -10.68
C PHE A 357 9.23 22.36 -9.51
N THR A 358 8.75 22.47 -8.29
CA THR A 358 9.51 22.13 -7.07
C THR A 358 9.91 20.65 -7.05
N ALA A 359 8.99 19.74 -7.42
CA ALA A 359 9.24 18.31 -7.48
C ALA A 359 10.38 17.96 -8.46
N LEU A 360 10.36 18.55 -9.66
CA LEU A 360 11.41 18.34 -10.67
C LEU A 360 12.76 18.84 -10.16
N ALA A 361 12.81 20.04 -9.60
CA ALA A 361 14.03 20.63 -9.06
C ALA A 361 14.60 19.78 -7.91
N THR A 362 13.75 19.26 -7.02
CA THR A 362 14.16 18.40 -5.89
C THR A 362 14.74 17.07 -6.37
N VAL A 363 14.14 16.44 -7.39
CA VAL A 363 14.65 15.17 -7.94
C VAL A 363 15.97 15.41 -8.68
N GLU A 364 16.10 16.49 -9.42
CA GLU A 364 17.35 16.88 -10.09
C GLU A 364 18.46 17.14 -9.08
N GLU A 365 18.18 17.86 -8.01
CA GLU A 365 19.14 18.14 -6.95
C GLU A 365 19.57 16.87 -6.21
N LEU A 366 18.62 16.00 -5.84
CA LEU A 366 18.90 14.71 -5.23
C LEU A 366 19.89 13.89 -6.07
N LEU A 367 19.58 13.74 -7.35
CA LEU A 367 20.37 12.90 -8.25
C LEU A 367 21.70 13.55 -8.61
N GLY A 368 21.76 14.88 -8.76
CA GLY A 368 22.98 15.63 -8.96
C GLY A 368 23.96 15.51 -7.78
N GLN A 369 23.46 15.50 -6.54
CA GLN A 369 24.30 15.25 -5.36
C GLN A 369 24.84 13.81 -5.34
N TRP A 370 24.04 12.84 -5.72
CA TRP A 370 24.44 11.43 -5.72
C TRP A 370 25.30 11.06 -6.94
N GLU A 371 25.35 11.90 -7.94
CA GLU A 371 26.24 11.77 -9.11
C GLU A 371 27.71 11.86 -8.73
N SER A 372 28.06 12.75 -7.80
CA SER A 372 29.45 12.98 -7.37
C SER A 372 29.88 12.11 -6.18
N ALA A 373 28.95 11.81 -5.26
CA ALA A 373 29.24 11.08 -4.03
C ALA A 373 27.98 10.35 -3.52
N GLY A 374 27.60 9.27 -4.19
CA GLY A 374 26.45 8.44 -3.80
C GLY A 374 26.61 7.81 -2.43
N PRO A 375 25.54 7.69 -1.62
CA PRO A 375 25.58 7.06 -0.31
C PRO A 375 25.79 5.53 -0.43
N PRO A 376 26.49 4.92 0.56
CA PRO A 376 26.73 3.49 0.55
C PRO A 376 25.44 2.68 0.79
N VAL A 377 25.38 1.52 0.19
CA VAL A 377 24.29 0.55 0.39
C VAL A 377 24.53 -0.21 1.68
N LEU A 378 23.50 -0.34 2.52
CA LEU A 378 23.60 -1.19 3.73
C LEU A 378 23.70 -2.67 3.34
N ARG A 379 24.39 -3.49 4.13
CA ARG A 379 24.48 -4.95 3.92
C ARG A 379 23.12 -5.65 3.87
N ALA A 380 22.10 -5.09 4.53
CA ALA A 380 20.73 -5.60 4.48
C ALA A 380 19.91 -4.99 3.34
N GLY A 381 20.53 -4.19 2.49
CA GLY A 381 19.89 -3.36 1.50
C GLY A 381 19.36 -2.05 2.10
N GLY A 382 19.26 -1.03 1.26
CA GLY A 382 18.69 0.27 1.62
C GLY A 382 19.72 1.27 2.13
N LEU A 383 19.21 2.45 2.47
CA LEU A 383 19.97 3.63 2.87
C LEU A 383 20.09 3.71 4.40
N SER A 384 21.23 4.14 4.94
CA SER A 384 21.36 4.37 6.38
C SER A 384 20.50 5.55 6.84
N VAL A 385 20.03 5.52 8.10
CA VAL A 385 19.29 6.65 8.69
C VAL A 385 20.12 7.94 8.65
N ARG A 386 21.45 7.84 8.84
CA ARG A 386 22.36 8.96 8.78
C ARG A 386 22.40 9.58 7.38
N ASP A 387 22.44 8.74 6.34
CA ASP A 387 22.51 9.23 4.97
C ASP A 387 21.17 9.78 4.51
N LEU A 388 20.04 9.17 4.92
CA LEU A 388 18.70 9.73 4.71
C LEU A 388 18.60 11.13 5.34
N LYS A 389 19.05 11.29 6.59
CA LYS A 389 19.04 12.59 7.27
C LYS A 389 19.96 13.61 6.57
N ARG A 390 21.14 13.18 6.09
CA ARG A 390 22.04 14.06 5.33
C ARG A 390 21.38 14.52 4.04
N THR A 391 20.75 13.62 3.30
CA THR A 391 20.00 13.94 2.07
C THR A 391 18.83 14.87 2.37
N ALA A 392 18.07 14.64 3.45
CA ALA A 392 16.98 15.52 3.86
C ALA A 392 17.45 16.96 4.15
N VAL A 393 18.56 17.11 4.88
CA VAL A 393 19.16 18.41 5.15
C VAL A 393 19.65 19.08 3.86
N ALA A 394 20.29 18.33 2.97
CA ALA A 394 20.80 18.86 1.71
C ALA A 394 19.69 19.31 0.75
N LEU A 395 18.52 18.65 0.79
CA LEU A 395 17.34 19.03 0.02
C LEU A 395 16.43 20.04 0.73
N ASP A 396 16.79 20.47 1.95
CA ASP A 396 15.98 21.36 2.80
C ASP A 396 14.52 20.85 2.99
N VAL A 397 14.38 19.54 3.21
CA VAL A 397 13.09 18.89 3.43
C VAL A 397 13.12 17.99 4.67
N SER A 398 11.94 17.57 5.14
CA SER A 398 11.86 16.58 6.23
C SER A 398 12.29 15.18 5.77
N GLU A 399 12.78 14.34 6.71
CA GLU A 399 13.20 12.95 6.40
C GLU A 399 12.12 12.12 5.68
N PRO A 400 10.80 12.19 6.03
CA PRO A 400 9.77 11.48 5.29
C PRO A 400 9.61 11.97 3.84
N VAL A 401 9.76 13.27 3.60
CA VAL A 401 9.68 13.86 2.25
C VAL A 401 10.92 13.47 1.43
N ALA A 402 12.12 13.50 2.03
CA ALA A 402 13.33 13.00 1.38
C ALA A 402 13.20 11.51 1.01
N ALA A 403 12.65 10.68 1.92
CA ALA A 403 12.38 9.28 1.65
C ALA A 403 11.41 9.11 0.46
N PHE A 404 10.40 9.97 0.35
CA PHE A 404 9.48 9.95 -0.79
C PHE A 404 10.19 10.23 -2.12
N TRP A 405 11.02 11.27 -2.19
CA TRP A 405 11.75 11.60 -3.43
C TRP A 405 12.76 10.52 -3.83
N ILE A 406 13.46 9.93 -2.85
CA ILE A 406 14.39 8.82 -3.08
C ILE A 406 13.65 7.59 -3.63
N GLU A 407 12.53 7.20 -3.02
CA GLU A 407 11.72 6.05 -3.46
C GLU A 407 11.07 6.30 -4.83
N LEU A 408 10.66 7.54 -5.11
CA LEU A 408 10.10 7.93 -6.41
C LEU A 408 11.17 7.87 -7.51
N ALA A 409 12.36 8.41 -7.28
CA ALA A 409 13.48 8.33 -8.22
C ALA A 409 13.86 6.87 -8.51
N TYR A 410 13.82 6.01 -7.48
CA TYR A 410 14.05 4.58 -7.63
C TYR A 410 12.93 3.90 -8.43
N ALA A 411 11.66 4.21 -8.14
CA ALA A 411 10.51 3.68 -8.88
C ALA A 411 10.51 4.11 -10.35
N ALA A 412 10.99 5.33 -10.64
CA ALA A 412 11.17 5.84 -11.99
C ALA A 412 12.40 5.26 -12.71
N GLY A 413 13.23 4.47 -12.02
CA GLY A 413 14.45 3.88 -12.58
C GLY A 413 15.59 4.86 -12.77
N LEU A 414 15.53 6.03 -12.11
CA LEU A 414 16.54 7.09 -12.22
C LEU A 414 17.74 6.88 -11.29
N VAL A 415 17.59 6.06 -10.24
CA VAL A 415 18.63 5.72 -9.27
C VAL A 415 18.66 4.22 -9.04
N ALA A 416 19.85 3.68 -8.81
CA ALA A 416 20.06 2.27 -8.46
C ALA A 416 21.38 2.11 -7.69
N SER A 417 21.65 0.89 -7.18
CA SER A 417 22.98 0.55 -6.69
C SER A 417 23.90 0.21 -7.87
N ASP A 418 25.20 0.55 -7.75
CA ASP A 418 26.22 0.29 -8.78
C ASP A 418 26.57 -1.20 -8.89
N GLY A 419 26.37 -1.98 -7.82
CA GLY A 419 26.66 -3.42 -7.78
C GLY A 419 28.15 -3.73 -7.59
N GLU A 420 28.95 -2.75 -7.20
CA GLU A 420 30.37 -2.91 -6.88
C GLU A 420 30.59 -3.57 -5.50
N THR A 421 31.84 -3.90 -5.15
CA THR A 421 32.16 -4.52 -3.85
C THR A 421 31.79 -3.62 -2.67
N ASP A 422 32.01 -2.33 -2.81
CA ASP A 422 31.57 -1.27 -1.89
C ASP A 422 30.36 -0.54 -2.51
N GLU A 423 29.23 -1.23 -2.60
CA GLU A 423 28.02 -0.74 -3.27
C GLU A 423 27.61 0.67 -2.82
N ARG A 424 27.31 1.51 -3.80
CA ARG A 424 26.77 2.85 -3.63
C ARG A 424 25.56 3.08 -4.50
N TYR A 425 24.69 3.97 -4.05
CA TYR A 425 23.59 4.46 -4.89
C TYR A 425 24.10 5.58 -5.78
N ALA A 426 23.80 5.51 -7.06
CA ALA A 426 24.13 6.55 -8.04
C ALA A 426 23.01 6.63 -9.10
N PRO A 427 22.94 7.74 -9.86
CA PRO A 427 22.04 7.87 -10.99
C PRO A 427 22.28 6.78 -12.04
N THR A 428 21.21 6.34 -12.69
CA THR A 428 21.27 5.42 -13.84
C THR A 428 21.44 6.20 -15.15
N PRO A 429 21.83 5.56 -16.27
CA PRO A 429 21.80 6.20 -17.59
C PRO A 429 20.42 6.75 -17.98
N ALA A 430 19.33 6.19 -17.45
CA ALA A 430 17.98 6.69 -17.68
C ALA A 430 17.74 8.09 -17.10
N TYR A 431 18.56 8.53 -16.14
CA TYR A 431 18.56 9.89 -15.64
C TYR A 431 19.01 10.89 -16.71
N ASP A 432 20.04 10.57 -17.48
CA ASP A 432 20.50 11.43 -18.59
C ASP A 432 19.43 11.58 -19.67
N ASP A 433 18.71 10.47 -19.99
CA ASP A 433 17.60 10.50 -20.92
C ASP A 433 16.42 11.31 -20.37
N TRP A 434 16.12 11.18 -19.08
CA TRP A 434 15.07 11.94 -18.40
C TRP A 434 15.38 13.44 -18.38
N LEU A 435 16.63 13.81 -18.16
CA LEU A 435 17.07 15.20 -18.15
C LEU A 435 16.96 15.90 -19.53
N ARG A 436 17.01 15.15 -20.65
CA ARG A 436 16.85 15.70 -22.00
C ARG A 436 15.40 15.99 -22.36
N LEU A 437 14.44 15.46 -21.59
CA LEU A 437 13.03 15.70 -21.83
C LEU A 437 12.61 17.10 -21.37
N PRO A 438 11.58 17.69 -21.98
CA PRO A 438 10.95 18.90 -21.47
C PRO A 438 10.35 18.67 -20.06
N ALA A 439 10.18 19.74 -19.30
CA ALA A 439 9.79 19.67 -17.89
C ALA A 439 8.48 18.90 -17.67
N GLU A 440 7.48 19.12 -18.49
CA GLU A 440 6.17 18.45 -18.44
C GLU A 440 6.27 16.94 -18.71
N GLU A 441 7.17 16.51 -19.61
CA GLU A 441 7.38 15.09 -19.88
C GLU A 441 8.19 14.43 -18.75
N ARG A 442 9.15 15.15 -18.15
CA ARG A 442 9.88 14.69 -16.97
C ARG A 442 8.94 14.42 -15.82
N TRP A 443 8.01 15.35 -15.57
CA TRP A 443 6.98 15.17 -14.56
C TRP A 443 6.06 13.99 -14.88
N ALA A 444 5.58 13.87 -16.11
CA ALA A 444 4.69 12.79 -16.53
C ALA A 444 5.32 11.41 -16.30
N ARG A 445 6.64 11.28 -16.50
CA ARG A 445 7.39 10.06 -16.17
C ARG A 445 7.39 9.76 -14.68
N LEU A 446 7.60 10.75 -13.81
CA LEU A 446 7.55 10.57 -12.36
C LEU A 446 6.14 10.18 -11.90
N ALA A 447 5.11 10.87 -12.38
CA ALA A 447 3.73 10.58 -12.04
C ALA A 447 3.30 9.18 -12.53
N ALA A 448 3.72 8.79 -13.74
CA ALA A 448 3.47 7.46 -14.29
C ALA A 448 4.21 6.34 -13.52
N ALA A 449 5.37 6.63 -12.94
CA ALA A 449 6.10 5.69 -12.07
C ALA A 449 5.48 5.59 -10.68
N TRP A 450 4.99 6.71 -10.12
CA TRP A 450 4.39 6.77 -8.79
C TRP A 450 3.09 5.97 -8.67
N LEU A 451 2.19 6.12 -9.63
CA LEU A 451 0.83 5.57 -9.53
C LEU A 451 0.82 4.03 -9.39
N PRO A 452 1.58 3.24 -10.19
CA PRO A 452 1.64 1.78 -10.06
C PRO A 452 2.65 1.27 -9.03
N ALA A 453 3.44 2.14 -8.40
CA ALA A 453 4.51 1.71 -7.48
C ALA A 453 3.93 1.03 -6.24
N THR A 454 4.40 -0.18 -5.94
CA THR A 454 4.07 -0.89 -4.69
C THR A 454 4.92 -0.43 -3.51
N ARG A 455 6.08 0.15 -3.79
CA ARG A 455 6.95 0.72 -2.76
C ARG A 455 6.29 1.92 -2.08
N THR A 456 6.38 1.96 -0.77
CA THR A 456 5.63 2.89 0.09
C THR A 456 6.60 3.66 0.98
N ALA A 457 6.95 4.88 0.57
CA ALA A 457 7.88 5.75 1.27
C ALA A 457 7.46 6.06 2.73
N GLY A 458 6.15 6.19 2.98
CA GLY A 458 5.61 6.46 4.32
C GLY A 458 5.86 5.35 5.36
N LEU A 459 6.44 4.22 4.97
CA LEU A 459 6.89 3.17 5.90
C LEU A 459 8.30 3.39 6.41
N VAL A 460 9.11 4.20 5.74
CA VAL A 460 10.51 4.48 6.10
C VAL A 460 10.57 5.07 7.52
N GLY A 461 11.52 4.62 8.31
CA GLY A 461 11.63 4.98 9.74
C GLY A 461 10.72 4.17 10.67
N GLY A 462 9.70 3.47 10.13
CA GLY A 462 8.88 2.53 10.88
C GLY A 462 9.66 1.26 11.28
N ARG A 463 8.97 0.31 11.92
CA ARG A 463 9.56 -0.96 12.34
C ARG A 463 8.89 -2.15 11.65
N ASP A 464 9.70 -3.12 11.26
CA ASP A 464 9.21 -4.42 10.76
C ASP A 464 8.67 -5.30 11.90
N SER A 465 8.18 -6.50 11.56
CA SER A 465 7.68 -7.48 12.53
C SER A 465 8.74 -7.99 13.51
N ARG A 466 10.03 -7.77 13.20
CA ARG A 466 11.18 -8.13 14.03
C ARG A 466 11.73 -6.95 14.82
N GLY A 467 11.08 -5.78 14.76
CA GLY A 467 11.48 -4.56 15.46
C GLY A 467 12.63 -3.80 14.80
N ARG A 468 13.08 -4.16 13.59
CA ARG A 468 14.13 -3.46 12.84
C ARG A 468 13.55 -2.25 12.14
N THR A 469 14.30 -1.17 12.05
CA THR A 469 13.90 0.04 11.32
C THR A 469 13.87 -0.23 9.81
N LEU A 470 12.79 0.16 9.15
CA LEU A 470 12.62 0.10 7.70
C LEU A 470 13.42 1.23 7.07
N ALA A 471 14.40 0.88 6.23
CA ALA A 471 15.27 1.82 5.53
C ALA A 471 14.68 2.22 4.18
N ALA A 472 14.92 3.46 3.73
CA ALA A 472 14.67 3.86 2.35
C ALA A 472 15.49 2.98 1.39
N LEU A 473 14.96 2.66 0.22
CA LEU A 473 15.50 1.70 -0.74
C LEU A 473 15.69 0.26 -0.19
N GLY A 474 15.21 0.00 1.03
CA GLY A 474 15.26 -1.32 1.65
C GLY A 474 14.24 -2.30 1.03
N PRO A 475 14.39 -3.63 1.30
CA PRO A 475 13.59 -4.66 0.62
C PRO A 475 12.15 -4.78 1.12
N GLU A 476 11.79 -4.25 2.29
CA GLU A 476 10.49 -4.51 2.95
C GLU A 476 9.47 -3.37 2.82
N LEU A 477 9.59 -2.51 1.82
CA LEU A 477 8.71 -1.34 1.63
C LEU A 477 7.52 -1.62 0.69
N ASP A 478 7.48 -2.76 0.02
CA ASP A 478 6.41 -3.08 -0.92
C ASP A 478 5.08 -3.36 -0.23
N ARG A 479 4.02 -2.72 -0.71
CA ARG A 479 2.63 -2.96 -0.30
C ARG A 479 1.76 -3.09 -1.54
N SER A 480 1.37 -4.30 -1.86
CA SER A 480 0.55 -4.62 -3.04
C SER A 480 -0.73 -3.78 -3.17
N PRO A 481 -1.44 -3.37 -2.09
CA PRO A 481 -2.62 -2.53 -2.23
C PRO A 481 -2.32 -1.04 -2.50
N ALA A 482 -1.06 -0.59 -2.45
CA ALA A 482 -0.72 0.83 -2.62
C ALA A 482 -1.17 1.42 -3.97
N PRO A 483 -0.94 0.76 -5.12
CA PRO A 483 -1.37 1.27 -6.42
C PRO A 483 -2.89 1.45 -6.53
N GLU A 484 -3.64 0.46 -6.05
CA GLU A 484 -5.10 0.51 -6.06
C GLU A 484 -5.63 1.65 -5.18
N VAL A 485 -5.03 1.83 -3.99
CA VAL A 485 -5.44 2.89 -3.06
C VAL A 485 -5.12 4.26 -3.64
N ARG A 486 -3.92 4.49 -4.22
CA ARG A 486 -3.57 5.75 -4.89
C ARG A 486 -4.54 6.09 -6.02
N ARG A 487 -4.76 5.12 -6.91
CA ARG A 487 -5.71 5.30 -8.02
C ARG A 487 -7.11 5.61 -7.50
N ARG A 488 -7.60 4.87 -6.50
CA ARG A 488 -8.94 5.09 -5.95
C ARG A 488 -9.10 6.45 -5.28
N VAL A 489 -8.07 6.93 -4.58
CA VAL A 489 -8.04 8.31 -4.03
C VAL A 489 -8.25 9.33 -5.15
N LEU A 490 -7.46 9.23 -6.22
CA LEU A 490 -7.57 10.17 -7.35
C LEU A 490 -8.91 10.04 -8.09
N GLU A 491 -9.42 8.82 -8.29
CA GLU A 491 -10.73 8.58 -8.89
C GLU A 491 -11.86 9.21 -8.07
N LEU A 492 -11.80 9.12 -6.74
CA LEU A 492 -12.78 9.78 -5.87
C LEU A 492 -12.71 11.31 -5.99
N LEU A 493 -11.52 11.88 -6.01
CA LEU A 493 -11.33 13.31 -6.27
C LEU A 493 -11.85 13.70 -7.66
N ALA A 494 -11.68 12.82 -8.65
CA ALA A 494 -12.18 13.05 -10.01
C ALA A 494 -13.73 13.06 -10.12
N THR A 495 -14.44 12.45 -9.15
CA THR A 495 -15.92 12.53 -9.11
C THR A 495 -16.43 13.89 -8.66
N LEU A 496 -15.58 14.71 -8.06
CA LEU A 496 -15.94 16.07 -7.63
C LEU A 496 -15.82 17.07 -8.80
N PRO A 497 -16.57 18.17 -8.74
CA PRO A 497 -16.37 19.27 -9.68
C PRO A 497 -14.92 19.77 -9.67
N PRO A 498 -14.40 20.31 -10.79
CA PRO A 498 -13.11 20.98 -10.82
C PRO A 498 -13.01 22.06 -9.73
N GLY A 499 -11.92 22.09 -9.00
CA GLY A 499 -11.72 23.05 -7.89
C GLY A 499 -12.26 22.62 -6.53
N ALA A 500 -13.07 21.56 -6.47
CA ALA A 500 -13.64 21.08 -5.22
C ALA A 500 -12.64 20.20 -4.44
N ALA A 501 -12.40 20.56 -3.18
CA ALA A 501 -11.47 19.88 -2.28
C ALA A 501 -12.22 19.32 -1.07
N PRO A 502 -12.28 17.98 -0.87
CA PRO A 502 -12.82 17.38 0.34
C PRO A 502 -11.78 17.41 1.45
N THR A 503 -12.21 17.29 2.71
CA THR A 503 -11.23 17.03 3.76
C THR A 503 -10.69 15.60 3.67
N PRO A 504 -9.45 15.34 4.14
CA PRO A 504 -8.90 14.00 4.20
C PRO A 504 -9.79 13.01 4.97
N GLU A 505 -10.48 13.47 6.02
CA GLU A 505 -11.38 12.65 6.84
C GLU A 505 -12.59 12.14 6.05
N VAL A 506 -13.20 12.99 5.23
CA VAL A 506 -14.35 12.64 4.35
C VAL A 506 -13.90 11.60 3.32
N LEU A 507 -12.75 11.82 2.70
CA LEU A 507 -12.17 10.88 1.74
C LEU A 507 -11.86 9.52 2.39
N LEU A 508 -11.22 9.53 3.57
CA LEU A 508 -10.92 8.31 4.33
C LEU A 508 -12.18 7.59 4.80
N ALA A 509 -13.22 8.32 5.22
CA ALA A 509 -14.50 7.71 5.59
C ALA A 509 -15.13 6.99 4.40
N ARG A 510 -15.10 7.59 3.19
CA ARG A 510 -15.56 6.99 1.95
C ARG A 510 -14.77 5.72 1.60
N LEU A 511 -13.46 5.76 1.66
CA LEU A 511 -12.59 4.60 1.36
C LEU A 511 -12.80 3.45 2.36
N ARG A 512 -12.98 3.76 3.65
CA ARG A 512 -13.29 2.74 4.68
C ARG A 512 -14.67 2.12 4.47
N TRP A 513 -15.62 2.88 3.97
CA TRP A 513 -16.92 2.33 3.62
C TRP A 513 -16.83 1.42 2.39
N GLU A 514 -16.10 1.80 1.35
CA GLU A 514 -15.91 0.99 0.14
C GLU A 514 -15.18 -0.31 0.42
N ARG A 515 -14.17 -0.27 1.31
CA ARG A 515 -13.42 -1.45 1.75
C ARG A 515 -13.09 -1.34 3.24
N PRO A 516 -13.98 -1.82 4.12
CA PRO A 516 -13.72 -1.82 5.54
C PRO A 516 -12.50 -2.68 5.87
N ALA A 517 -11.73 -2.25 6.89
CA ALA A 517 -10.60 -3.02 7.37
C ALA A 517 -11.06 -4.43 7.76
N GLY A 518 -10.45 -5.43 7.16
CA GLY A 518 -10.76 -6.83 7.44
C GLY A 518 -10.57 -7.14 8.93
N HIS A 519 -11.38 -8.06 9.44
CA HIS A 519 -11.35 -8.56 10.82
C HIS A 519 -10.02 -9.29 11.09
N ARG A 520 -8.94 -8.56 11.29
CA ARG A 520 -7.81 -9.10 12.03
C ARG A 520 -8.19 -9.06 13.50
N SER A 521 -8.50 -10.23 14.06
CA SER A 521 -8.62 -10.42 15.51
C SER A 521 -7.47 -9.69 16.18
N ALA A 522 -7.79 -8.67 16.99
CA ALA A 522 -6.82 -8.15 17.93
C ALA A 522 -6.31 -9.35 18.75
N PRO A 523 -5.01 -9.52 18.99
CA PRO A 523 -4.53 -10.57 19.85
C PRO A 523 -5.23 -10.42 21.19
N ALA A 524 -5.87 -11.51 21.65
CA ALA A 524 -6.53 -11.54 22.95
C ALA A 524 -5.55 -11.06 24.03
N PRO A 525 -5.94 -10.17 24.94
CA PRO A 525 -5.11 -9.82 26.06
C PRO A 525 -5.02 -11.05 26.97
N GLY A 526 -3.95 -11.85 26.87
CA GLY A 526 -3.78 -13.03 27.72
C GLY A 526 -2.89 -14.14 27.21
N SER A 527 -2.30 -14.07 26.01
CA SER A 527 -1.30 -15.06 25.58
C SER A 527 0.12 -14.56 25.82
N ALA A 528 0.49 -14.39 27.11
CA ALA A 528 1.87 -14.40 27.52
C ALA A 528 2.22 -15.88 27.84
N ALA A 529 3.21 -16.43 27.16
CA ALA A 529 3.77 -17.72 27.44
C ALA A 529 4.22 -17.81 28.92
N PRO A 530 4.02 -18.94 29.61
CA PRO A 530 4.52 -19.11 30.97
C PRO A 530 6.02 -19.37 30.93
N GLY A 531 6.82 -18.41 31.39
CA GLY A 531 8.24 -18.62 31.53
C GLY A 531 9.01 -17.36 31.84
N THR A 532 9.47 -17.28 33.09
CA THR A 532 10.40 -16.37 33.74
C THR A 532 9.78 -15.18 34.47
N ALA A 533 9.60 -15.38 35.77
CA ALA A 533 9.40 -14.31 36.75
C ALA A 533 10.68 -13.47 36.90
N PRO A 534 10.60 -12.13 36.96
CA PRO A 534 11.71 -11.30 37.42
C PRO A 534 11.76 -11.24 38.92
N PRO A 535 12.93 -11.01 39.53
CA PRO A 535 13.14 -11.03 40.97
C PRO A 535 12.49 -9.85 41.66
N SER A 536 11.96 -10.11 42.83
CA SER A 536 11.34 -9.17 43.74
C SER A 536 12.34 -8.09 44.21
N GLY A 537 12.04 -6.82 43.91
CA GLY A 537 12.67 -5.67 44.50
C GLY A 537 11.63 -4.78 45.22
N PRO A 538 12.03 -3.96 46.21
CA PRO A 538 11.12 -3.50 47.30
C PRO A 538 10.16 -2.37 46.89
N ALA A 539 9.02 -2.37 47.59
CA ALA A 539 7.93 -1.43 47.51
C ALA A 539 8.32 0.03 47.71
N GLY A 540 7.78 0.90 46.87
CA GLY A 540 7.83 2.35 47.05
C GLY A 540 7.47 3.10 45.76
N SER A 541 6.19 3.17 45.43
CA SER A 541 5.71 4.10 44.40
C SER A 541 4.65 5.03 44.97
N PRO A 542 4.73 6.35 44.69
CA PRO A 542 3.76 7.32 45.17
C PRO A 542 2.42 7.23 44.43
N PRO A 543 1.28 7.56 45.05
CA PRO A 543 -0.02 7.59 44.40
C PRO A 543 -0.16 8.86 43.56
N GLY A 544 -0.37 8.72 42.26
CA GLY A 544 -0.64 9.86 41.38
C GLY A 544 -0.24 9.69 39.91
N ALA A 545 -0.17 8.46 39.36
CA ALA A 545 -0.03 8.30 37.93
C ALA A 545 -1.40 8.40 37.24
N PRO A 546 -1.58 9.27 36.20
CA PRO A 546 -2.82 9.30 35.43
C PRO A 546 -3.04 7.96 34.76
N ALA A 547 -4.29 7.50 34.76
CA ALA A 547 -4.74 6.29 34.07
C ALA A 547 -4.19 6.29 32.65
N ARG A 548 -3.50 5.20 32.25
CA ARG A 548 -3.05 4.99 30.89
C ARG A 548 -4.26 5.14 29.96
N THR A 549 -4.30 6.24 29.25
CA THR A 549 -5.23 6.46 28.13
C THR A 549 -5.11 5.25 27.19
N ALA A 550 -6.26 4.65 26.87
CA ALA A 550 -6.36 3.59 25.89
C ALA A 550 -5.53 3.95 24.66
N SER A 551 -4.59 3.10 24.27
CA SER A 551 -3.79 3.28 23.05
C SER A 551 -4.72 3.58 21.89
N PRO A 552 -4.44 4.62 21.08
CA PRO A 552 -5.22 4.88 19.88
C PRO A 552 -5.25 3.59 19.06
N ILE A 553 -6.45 3.18 18.63
CA ILE A 553 -6.65 2.03 17.75
C ILE A 553 -5.68 2.20 16.59
N ALA A 554 -4.75 1.27 16.42
CA ALA A 554 -3.76 1.34 15.35
C ALA A 554 -4.49 1.48 14.02
N GLU A 555 -4.27 2.60 13.34
CA GLU A 555 -4.88 2.89 12.06
C GLU A 555 -4.57 1.79 11.05
N ASP A 556 -5.58 1.33 10.31
CA ASP A 556 -5.42 0.29 9.31
C ASP A 556 -4.49 0.71 8.16
N LEU A 557 -3.84 -0.26 7.52
CA LEU A 557 -2.86 -0.01 6.46
C LEU A 557 -3.46 0.77 5.28
N ARG A 558 -4.70 0.47 4.87
CA ARG A 558 -5.33 1.15 3.71
C ARG A 558 -5.60 2.62 4.00
N SER A 559 -6.05 2.95 5.20
CA SER A 559 -6.23 4.34 5.65
C SER A 559 -4.90 5.09 5.69
N ARG A 560 -3.81 4.43 6.14
CA ARG A 560 -2.46 5.03 6.10
C ARG A 560 -1.98 5.25 4.67
N LEU A 561 -2.16 4.26 3.79
CA LEU A 561 -1.82 4.37 2.36
C LEU A 561 -2.58 5.50 1.69
N ALA A 562 -3.88 5.65 1.98
CA ALA A 562 -4.68 6.73 1.43
C ALA A 562 -4.22 8.11 1.89
N ARG A 563 -3.86 8.27 3.18
CA ARG A 563 -3.31 9.52 3.71
C ARG A 563 -1.98 9.88 3.06
N TRP A 564 -1.08 8.90 2.89
CA TRP A 564 0.17 9.12 2.17
C TRP A 564 -0.07 9.45 0.71
N ALA A 565 -1.01 8.77 0.04
CA ALA A 565 -1.35 9.05 -1.36
C ALA A 565 -1.83 10.49 -1.57
N VAL A 566 -2.64 11.05 -0.65
CA VAL A 566 -3.07 12.46 -0.70
C VAL A 566 -1.87 13.39 -0.56
N ALA A 567 -1.00 13.15 0.43
CA ALA A 567 0.19 13.98 0.65
C ALA A 567 1.20 13.87 -0.51
N GLU A 568 1.43 12.66 -1.02
CA GLU A 568 2.32 12.40 -2.16
C GLU A 568 1.79 13.05 -3.45
N ALA A 569 0.46 13.02 -3.68
CA ALA A 569 -0.18 13.66 -4.83
C ALA A 569 -0.02 15.19 -4.81
N GLU A 570 -0.09 15.81 -3.63
CA GLU A 570 0.15 17.24 -3.45
C GLU A 570 1.61 17.59 -3.72
N LEU A 571 2.57 16.82 -3.16
CA LEU A 571 4.00 17.01 -3.40
C LEU A 571 4.37 16.86 -4.88
N LEU A 572 3.71 15.96 -5.61
CA LEU A 572 3.93 15.77 -7.05
C LEU A 572 3.22 16.79 -7.94
N GLY A 573 2.35 17.63 -7.37
CA GLY A 573 1.52 18.54 -8.16
C GLY A 573 0.43 17.84 -8.98
N ILE A 574 0.01 16.63 -8.58
CA ILE A 574 -1.17 15.96 -9.14
C ILE A 574 -2.44 16.64 -8.58
N THR A 575 -2.37 17.09 -7.34
CA THR A 575 -3.39 17.92 -6.68
C THR A 575 -2.81 19.28 -6.33
N GLY A 576 -3.68 20.28 -6.23
CA GLY A 576 -3.35 21.61 -5.73
C GLY A 576 -4.45 22.07 -4.78
N ARG A 577 -4.08 22.57 -3.59
CA ARG A 577 -5.02 22.99 -2.53
C ARG A 577 -6.01 21.89 -2.13
N GLY A 578 -5.60 20.61 -2.22
CA GLY A 578 -6.44 19.47 -1.92
C GLY A 578 -7.43 19.06 -3.03
N ALA A 579 -7.53 19.81 -4.13
CA ALA A 579 -8.35 19.50 -5.30
C ALA A 579 -7.51 18.85 -6.41
N LEU A 580 -8.13 18.01 -7.24
CA LEU A 580 -7.47 17.36 -8.37
C LEU A 580 -7.28 18.34 -9.52
N SER A 581 -6.03 18.52 -9.98
CA SER A 581 -5.69 19.39 -11.11
C SER A 581 -6.18 18.83 -12.45
N SER A 582 -6.22 19.65 -13.48
CA SER A 582 -6.59 19.23 -14.85
C SER A 582 -5.63 18.17 -15.40
N HIS A 583 -4.31 18.39 -15.26
CA HIS A 583 -3.30 17.41 -15.66
C HIS A 583 -3.29 16.17 -14.76
N GLY A 584 -3.67 16.29 -13.47
CA GLY A 584 -3.88 15.14 -12.58
C GLY A 584 -5.07 14.28 -13.00
N ARG A 585 -6.17 14.90 -13.50
CA ARG A 585 -7.32 14.17 -14.09
C ARG A 585 -6.92 13.38 -15.32
N ALA A 586 -6.12 13.98 -16.20
CA ALA A 586 -5.68 13.34 -17.44
C ALA A 586 -4.89 12.05 -17.20
N LEU A 587 -4.19 11.91 -16.08
CA LEU A 587 -3.50 10.67 -15.70
C LEU A 587 -4.45 9.47 -15.48
N LEU A 588 -5.74 9.73 -15.21
CA LEU A 588 -6.74 8.69 -14.96
C LEU A 588 -7.48 8.26 -16.23
N GLU A 589 -7.27 8.95 -17.35
CA GLU A 589 -7.94 8.64 -18.61
C GLU A 589 -7.57 7.25 -19.12
N ARG A 590 -8.60 6.50 -19.52
CA ARG A 590 -8.44 5.20 -20.16
C ARG A 590 -8.51 5.39 -21.66
N HIS A 591 -7.73 4.58 -22.38
CA HIS A 591 -7.87 4.55 -23.82
C HIS A 591 -9.28 4.07 -24.22
N PRO A 592 -9.96 4.70 -25.20
CA PRO A 592 -11.32 4.35 -25.60
C PRO A 592 -11.49 2.88 -26.07
N ASP A 593 -10.41 2.19 -26.42
CA ASP A 593 -10.41 0.78 -26.83
C ASP A 593 -10.32 -0.22 -25.66
N GLU A 594 -10.22 0.24 -24.40
CA GLU A 594 -10.16 -0.62 -23.22
C GLU A 594 -11.59 -0.88 -22.70
N PRO A 595 -12.07 -2.13 -22.65
CA PRO A 595 -13.44 -2.43 -22.21
C PRO A 595 -13.64 -1.97 -20.77
N PRO A 596 -14.79 -1.36 -20.42
CA PRO A 596 -15.06 -0.87 -19.08
C PRO A 596 -15.04 -2.03 -18.09
N ALA A 597 -14.22 -1.92 -17.05
CA ALA A 597 -14.21 -2.85 -15.94
C ALA A 597 -15.53 -2.71 -15.17
N GLY A 598 -16.46 -3.63 -15.38
CA GLY A 598 -17.63 -3.87 -14.54
C GLY A 598 -18.85 -3.02 -14.84
N SER A 599 -19.53 -3.26 -15.95
CA SER A 599 -20.96 -3.06 -16.06
C SER A 599 -21.57 -4.25 -16.82
N GLY A 600 -22.05 -5.21 -16.08
CA GLY A 600 -22.94 -6.23 -16.63
C GLY A 600 -24.27 -5.59 -17.00
N THR A 601 -24.40 -5.13 -18.24
CA THR A 601 -25.68 -4.84 -18.85
C THR A 601 -25.69 -5.46 -20.22
N THR A 602 -26.46 -6.52 -20.35
CA THR A 602 -26.77 -7.21 -21.60
C THR A 602 -27.42 -6.25 -22.60
N ALA A 603 -26.65 -5.82 -23.59
CA ALA A 603 -27.19 -5.29 -24.83
C ALA A 603 -26.85 -6.27 -25.95
N ARG A 604 -27.88 -6.97 -26.45
CA ARG A 604 -27.84 -7.71 -27.71
C ARG A 604 -27.65 -6.71 -28.82
N SER A 605 -26.52 -6.73 -29.50
CA SER A 605 -26.37 -6.12 -30.83
C SER A 605 -26.13 -7.21 -31.86
N THR A 606 -27.13 -7.43 -32.67
CA THR A 606 -27.03 -8.12 -33.95
C THR A 606 -26.31 -7.23 -34.93
N THR A 607 -25.13 -7.62 -35.37
CA THR A 607 -24.49 -7.01 -36.53
C THR A 607 -24.17 -8.06 -37.57
N THR A 608 -24.79 -7.86 -38.70
CA THR A 608 -24.70 -8.58 -39.95
C THR A 608 -23.31 -8.46 -40.55
N ALA A 609 -22.73 -9.60 -40.92
CA ALA A 609 -21.48 -9.67 -41.68
C ALA A 609 -21.66 -9.16 -43.11
N GLN A 610 -20.84 -8.22 -43.53
CA GLN A 610 -20.63 -7.91 -44.94
C GLN A 610 -19.18 -8.18 -45.35
N HIS A 611 -19.04 -9.00 -46.37
CA HIS A 611 -17.80 -9.34 -47.10
C HIS A 611 -17.24 -8.15 -47.89
N ALA A 612 -15.92 -7.99 -47.94
CA ALA A 612 -15.21 -7.30 -48.99
C ALA A 612 -13.79 -7.86 -49.19
N PRO A 613 -13.19 -7.71 -50.37
CA PRO A 613 -12.38 -8.75 -50.98
C PRO A 613 -10.85 -8.51 -50.92
N THR A 614 -10.13 -9.64 -51.14
CA THR A 614 -8.68 -9.79 -51.35
C THR A 614 -8.07 -8.89 -52.42
N ALA A 615 -6.91 -8.29 -52.10
CA ALA A 615 -5.93 -7.89 -53.10
C ALA A 615 -4.53 -8.40 -52.68
N ARG A 616 -3.93 -9.19 -53.56
CA ARG A 616 -2.54 -9.64 -53.59
C ARG A 616 -1.62 -8.49 -54.01
N GLY A 617 -0.49 -8.36 -53.35
CA GLY A 617 0.62 -7.53 -53.80
C GLY A 617 1.92 -8.05 -53.21
N ASP A 618 2.77 -8.60 -54.02
CA ASP A 618 4.15 -9.02 -53.76
C ASP A 618 5.05 -7.81 -53.42
N ALA A 619 5.91 -7.93 -52.43
CA ALA A 619 7.19 -7.24 -52.37
C ALA A 619 8.17 -7.92 -51.44
N THR A 620 9.24 -8.30 -51.93
CA THR A 620 10.53 -8.81 -51.54
C THR A 620 11.11 -8.23 -50.23
N GLY A 621 11.81 -9.13 -49.53
CA GLY A 621 12.37 -9.07 -48.21
C GLY A 621 13.44 -8.06 -47.89
N GLN A 622 13.54 -7.84 -46.59
CA GLN A 622 14.79 -7.59 -45.85
C GLN A 622 14.64 -8.10 -44.41
N HIS A 623 15.54 -9.00 -44.03
CA HIS A 623 15.64 -9.56 -42.71
C HIS A 623 16.05 -8.48 -41.72
N ALA A 624 15.16 -8.07 -40.82
CA ALA A 624 15.47 -7.45 -39.56
C ALA A 624 15.13 -8.47 -38.46
N THR A 625 16.12 -9.01 -37.82
CA THR A 625 16.02 -9.84 -36.61
C THR A 625 15.54 -8.96 -35.45
N THR A 626 14.23 -8.90 -35.27
CA THR A 626 13.64 -8.34 -34.05
C THR A 626 13.62 -9.48 -33.01
N THR A 627 14.47 -9.36 -32.02
CA THR A 627 14.35 -10.11 -30.76
C THR A 627 13.00 -9.77 -30.14
N ARG A 628 12.07 -10.70 -30.27
CA ARG A 628 10.77 -10.67 -29.61
C ARG A 628 11.02 -11.01 -28.14
N GLY A 629 11.29 -9.98 -27.36
CA GLY A 629 11.23 -10.08 -25.90
C GLY A 629 9.77 -10.14 -25.48
N ASP A 630 9.35 -11.25 -24.91
CA ASP A 630 8.05 -11.44 -24.31
C ASP A 630 7.80 -10.40 -23.22
N ALA A 631 7.11 -9.33 -23.59
CA ALA A 631 6.44 -8.46 -22.64
C ALA A 631 5.19 -9.20 -22.17
N MET A 632 5.32 -9.97 -21.09
CA MET A 632 4.18 -10.49 -20.34
C MET A 632 3.37 -9.29 -19.86
N ALA A 633 2.19 -9.12 -20.43
CA ALA A 633 1.24 -8.09 -20.09
C ALA A 633 0.85 -8.20 -18.62
N HIS A 634 1.33 -7.28 -17.80
CA HIS A 634 0.85 -7.08 -16.44
C HIS A 634 -0.55 -6.45 -16.48
N PRO A 635 -1.38 -6.67 -15.44
CA PRO A 635 -2.79 -6.24 -15.48
C PRO A 635 -2.87 -4.72 -15.69
N ALA A 636 -3.47 -4.35 -16.79
CA ALA A 636 -3.54 -3.00 -17.35
C ALA A 636 -4.33 -1.98 -16.50
N THR A 637 -4.76 -2.34 -15.29
CA THR A 637 -5.74 -1.55 -14.53
C THR A 637 -5.13 -0.44 -13.67
N THR A 638 -3.82 -0.46 -13.41
CA THR A 638 -3.17 0.53 -12.54
C THR A 638 -2.08 1.36 -13.22
N ALA A 639 -1.56 0.91 -14.37
CA ALA A 639 -0.55 1.64 -15.14
C ALA A 639 -1.16 2.86 -15.84
N VAL A 640 -0.43 3.97 -15.85
CA VAL A 640 -0.75 5.13 -16.68
C VAL A 640 -0.43 4.78 -18.13
N THR A 641 -1.37 4.96 -19.05
CA THR A 641 -1.09 4.76 -20.48
C THR A 641 -0.16 5.86 -20.96
N ALA A 642 0.65 5.56 -21.98
CA ALA A 642 1.52 6.58 -22.59
C ALA A 642 0.70 7.76 -23.15
N ALA A 643 -0.52 7.50 -23.66
CA ALA A 643 -1.44 8.52 -24.14
C ALA A 643 -1.95 9.44 -23.02
N ALA A 644 -2.33 8.87 -21.86
CA ALA A 644 -2.77 9.64 -20.69
C ALA A 644 -1.62 10.50 -20.12
N ALA A 645 -0.42 9.93 -20.01
CA ALA A 645 0.77 10.66 -19.58
C ALA A 645 1.10 11.83 -20.53
N ALA A 646 1.06 11.58 -21.85
CA ALA A 646 1.28 12.64 -22.86
C ALA A 646 0.16 13.69 -22.84
N HIS A 647 -1.09 13.30 -22.57
CA HIS A 647 -2.18 14.27 -22.41
C HIS A 647 -1.98 15.13 -21.17
N ALA A 648 -1.63 14.54 -20.05
CA ALA A 648 -1.33 15.26 -18.81
C ALA A 648 -0.17 16.25 -18.99
N ALA A 649 0.92 15.83 -19.67
CA ALA A 649 2.04 16.71 -20.01
C ALA A 649 1.60 17.92 -20.85
N ARG A 650 0.79 17.73 -21.88
CA ARG A 650 0.28 18.84 -22.71
C ARG A 650 -0.57 19.84 -21.91
N LEU A 651 -1.36 19.39 -20.94
CA LEU A 651 -2.14 20.28 -20.07
C LEU A 651 -1.26 21.06 -19.09
N LEU A 652 -0.17 20.44 -18.65
CA LEU A 652 0.77 21.04 -17.69
C LEU A 652 1.72 22.04 -18.36
N ALA A 653 2.16 21.79 -19.60
CA ALA A 653 3.16 22.58 -20.30
C ALA A 653 2.91 24.12 -20.24
N PRO A 654 1.70 24.65 -20.53
CA PRO A 654 1.48 26.09 -20.50
C PRO A 654 1.48 26.71 -19.10
N LEU A 655 1.47 25.88 -18.05
CA LEU A 655 1.45 26.33 -16.65
C LEU A 655 2.84 26.38 -16.02
N LEU A 656 3.83 25.74 -16.65
CA LEU A 656 5.22 25.76 -16.19
C LEU A 656 5.93 27.02 -16.71
N PRO A 657 6.84 27.58 -15.90
CA PRO A 657 7.65 28.71 -16.35
C PRO A 657 8.57 28.30 -17.51
N GLU A 658 8.66 29.13 -18.52
CA GLU A 658 9.60 28.94 -19.63
C GLU A 658 11.05 29.10 -19.13
N PRO A 659 11.98 28.21 -19.54
CA PRO A 659 13.38 28.36 -19.20
C PRO A 659 13.97 29.66 -19.78
N LEU A 660 14.80 30.33 -18.96
CA LEU A 660 15.45 31.59 -19.31
C LEU A 660 16.84 31.35 -19.87
N ASP A 661 17.19 32.09 -20.90
CA ASP A 661 18.50 32.12 -21.56
C ASP A 661 19.50 33.06 -20.89
N HIS A 662 19.11 33.74 -19.80
CA HIS A 662 19.86 34.81 -19.18
C HIS A 662 19.72 34.88 -17.65
N VAL A 663 20.68 35.62 -17.05
CA VAL A 663 20.73 36.00 -15.64
C VAL A 663 20.89 37.50 -15.49
N LEU A 664 20.69 38.03 -14.28
CA LEU A 664 20.95 39.44 -13.91
C LEU A 664 22.18 39.47 -13.02
N LEU A 665 23.33 39.98 -13.56
CA LEU A 665 24.53 40.12 -12.77
C LEU A 665 24.46 41.38 -11.89
N GLN A 666 24.96 41.27 -10.65
CA GLN A 666 25.00 42.37 -9.68
C GLN A 666 26.42 42.70 -9.25
N ALA A 667 26.63 43.91 -8.75
CA ALA A 667 27.96 44.42 -8.40
C ALA A 667 28.56 43.71 -7.15
N ASP A 668 27.76 43.08 -6.35
CA ASP A 668 28.14 42.33 -5.14
C ASP A 668 28.64 40.91 -5.42
N LEU A 669 28.97 40.61 -6.68
CA LEU A 669 29.37 39.28 -7.15
C LEU A 669 28.28 38.23 -7.08
N THR A 670 27.02 38.63 -7.31
CA THR A 670 25.91 37.69 -7.45
C THR A 670 25.31 37.71 -8.85
N ALA A 671 24.69 36.58 -9.23
CA ALA A 671 23.81 36.47 -10.40
C ALA A 671 22.45 36.05 -9.93
N VAL A 672 21.41 36.77 -10.33
CA VAL A 672 20.02 36.42 -10.03
C VAL A 672 19.40 35.81 -11.26
N ALA A 673 18.88 34.59 -11.13
CA ALA A 673 18.03 33.92 -12.12
C ALA A 673 16.57 34.10 -11.69
N PRO A 674 15.80 34.94 -12.37
CA PRO A 674 14.41 35.23 -11.98
C PRO A 674 13.43 34.09 -12.31
N GLY A 675 13.91 32.98 -12.84
CA GLY A 675 13.17 31.74 -13.18
C GLY A 675 14.12 30.60 -13.48
N PRO A 676 13.58 29.46 -13.93
CA PRO A 676 14.39 28.33 -14.35
C PRO A 676 15.31 28.76 -15.51
N LEU A 677 16.57 28.34 -15.47
CA LEU A 677 17.51 28.61 -16.54
C LEU A 677 17.48 27.47 -17.58
N GLU A 678 17.79 27.83 -18.84
CA GLU A 678 18.13 26.81 -19.83
C GLU A 678 19.28 25.95 -19.33
N ARG A 679 19.19 24.64 -19.58
CA ARG A 679 20.12 23.67 -19.02
C ARG A 679 21.61 23.97 -19.30
N PRO A 680 22.04 24.31 -20.55
CA PRO A 680 23.45 24.62 -20.80
C PRO A 680 23.94 25.84 -19.98
N LEU A 681 23.04 26.80 -19.79
CA LEU A 681 23.30 27.97 -18.96
C LEU A 681 23.41 27.61 -17.49
N ALA A 682 22.46 26.83 -16.98
CA ALA A 682 22.43 26.37 -15.58
C ALA A 682 23.68 25.52 -15.24
N GLU A 683 24.06 24.57 -16.11
CA GLU A 683 25.25 23.73 -15.93
C GLU A 683 26.54 24.55 -15.89
N THR A 684 26.69 25.49 -16.83
CA THR A 684 27.88 26.36 -16.88
C THR A 684 27.94 27.30 -15.67
N LEU A 685 26.77 27.88 -15.30
CA LEU A 685 26.71 28.81 -14.15
C LEU A 685 26.94 28.05 -12.84
N GLY A 686 26.44 26.81 -12.69
CA GLY A 686 26.67 25.94 -11.52
C GLY A 686 28.14 25.56 -11.30
N ILE A 687 28.94 25.52 -12.38
CA ILE A 687 30.39 25.36 -12.27
C ILE A 687 31.04 26.70 -11.84
N LEU A 688 30.56 27.81 -12.38
CA LEU A 688 31.18 29.15 -12.27
C LEU A 688 30.80 29.90 -10.99
N ALA A 689 29.65 29.56 -10.38
CA ALA A 689 29.13 30.22 -9.18
C ALA A 689 28.48 29.20 -8.25
N ASP A 690 28.37 29.52 -6.96
CA ASP A 690 27.72 28.71 -5.95
C ASP A 690 26.31 29.23 -5.70
N ILE A 691 25.32 28.33 -5.47
CA ILE A 691 23.96 28.76 -5.15
C ILE A 691 23.95 29.30 -3.73
N GLU A 692 23.61 30.58 -3.56
CA GLU A 692 23.51 31.24 -2.26
C GLU A 692 22.11 31.12 -1.67
N SER A 693 21.08 31.26 -2.50
CA SER A 693 19.69 31.08 -2.07
C SER A 693 18.79 30.57 -3.19
N LYS A 694 17.77 29.81 -2.80
CA LYS A 694 16.73 29.29 -3.68
C LYS A 694 15.38 29.83 -3.19
N GLY A 695 14.57 30.37 -4.10
CA GLY A 695 13.26 30.90 -3.81
C GLY A 695 12.49 31.22 -5.08
N GLY A 696 11.74 32.31 -5.12
CA GLY A 696 11.11 32.84 -6.33
C GLY A 696 12.13 33.22 -7.43
N ALA A 697 13.37 33.44 -7.04
CA ALA A 697 14.54 33.56 -7.91
C ALA A 697 15.69 32.78 -7.29
N THR A 698 16.59 32.23 -8.11
CA THR A 698 17.82 31.59 -7.64
C THR A 698 18.95 32.59 -7.66
N VAL A 699 19.65 32.77 -6.54
CA VAL A 699 20.80 33.65 -6.44
C VAL A 699 22.07 32.80 -6.44
N TYR A 700 22.97 33.12 -7.35
CA TYR A 700 24.28 32.51 -7.47
C TYR A 700 25.33 33.50 -7.03
N ARG A 701 26.35 33.06 -6.28
CA ARG A 701 27.49 33.87 -5.82
C ARG A 701 28.78 33.43 -6.48
N PHE A 702 29.47 34.38 -7.08
CA PHE A 702 30.81 34.16 -7.61
C PHE A 702 31.83 34.30 -6.49
N THR A 703 32.67 33.31 -6.32
CA THR A 703 33.77 33.29 -5.36
C THR A 703 35.08 32.97 -6.07
N PRO A 704 36.26 33.28 -5.49
CA PRO A 704 37.52 32.85 -6.07
C PRO A 704 37.59 31.32 -6.30
N GLU A 705 36.96 30.56 -5.40
CA GLU A 705 36.89 29.11 -5.44
C GLU A 705 36.03 28.61 -6.61
N SER A 706 34.84 29.23 -6.82
CA SER A 706 33.95 28.86 -7.92
C SER A 706 34.53 29.22 -9.29
N VAL A 707 35.16 30.40 -9.43
CA VAL A 707 35.85 30.78 -10.66
C VAL A 707 37.03 29.83 -10.94
N ARG A 708 37.80 29.46 -9.91
CA ARG A 708 38.89 28.48 -10.08
C ARG A 708 38.35 27.13 -10.54
N ARG A 709 37.22 26.67 -9.98
CA ARG A 709 36.56 25.43 -10.40
C ARG A 709 36.21 25.45 -11.89
N ALA A 710 35.76 26.57 -12.42
CA ALA A 710 35.50 26.72 -13.84
C ALA A 710 36.79 26.64 -14.68
N LEU A 711 37.91 27.23 -14.20
CA LEU A 711 39.20 27.12 -14.86
C LEU A 711 39.77 25.69 -14.76
N ASP A 712 39.62 25.01 -13.63
CA ASP A 712 39.97 23.58 -13.44
C ASP A 712 39.15 22.67 -14.37
N ALA A 713 37.91 23.05 -14.73
CA ALA A 713 37.06 22.37 -15.71
C ALA A 713 37.44 22.69 -17.19
N GLY A 714 38.59 23.37 -17.42
CA GLY A 714 39.10 23.64 -18.73
C GLY A 714 38.56 24.89 -19.41
N ARG A 715 37.84 25.77 -18.69
CA ARG A 715 37.42 27.09 -19.21
C ARG A 715 38.58 28.07 -19.11
N THR A 716 38.73 28.91 -20.11
CA THR A 716 39.64 30.05 -20.04
C THR A 716 38.95 31.28 -19.47
N ALA A 717 39.71 32.30 -19.04
CA ALA A 717 39.09 33.57 -18.60
C ALA A 717 38.27 34.20 -19.71
N ASP A 718 38.71 34.10 -20.94
CA ASP A 718 38.02 34.64 -22.13
C ASP A 718 36.68 33.90 -22.38
N ASP A 719 36.66 32.56 -22.20
CA ASP A 719 35.42 31.77 -22.26
C ASP A 719 34.43 32.24 -21.19
N VAL A 720 34.90 32.50 -19.97
CA VAL A 720 34.05 32.95 -18.85
C VAL A 720 33.52 34.36 -19.15
N HIS A 721 34.36 35.30 -19.63
CA HIS A 721 33.90 36.63 -19.99
C HIS A 721 32.90 36.60 -21.15
N THR A 722 33.15 35.80 -22.18
CA THR A 722 32.25 35.63 -23.31
C THR A 722 30.92 35.04 -22.85
N PHE A 723 30.95 34.03 -22.00
CA PHE A 723 29.74 33.41 -21.42
C PHE A 723 28.92 34.42 -20.62
N LEU A 724 29.57 35.19 -19.71
CA LEU A 724 28.88 36.17 -18.89
C LEU A 724 28.28 37.31 -19.74
N ALA A 725 29.00 37.76 -20.78
CA ALA A 725 28.50 38.77 -21.70
C ALA A 725 27.33 38.28 -22.55
N ALA A 726 27.33 36.99 -22.96
CA ALA A 726 26.27 36.40 -23.78
C ALA A 726 24.98 36.16 -23.00
N HIS A 727 25.11 35.81 -21.73
CA HIS A 727 23.97 35.38 -20.93
C HIS A 727 23.56 36.36 -19.82
N SER A 728 24.10 37.58 -19.79
CA SER A 728 23.67 38.59 -18.83
C SER A 728 22.82 39.68 -19.49
N ARG A 729 21.65 39.96 -18.89
CA ARG A 729 20.83 41.14 -19.26
C ARG A 729 21.36 42.47 -18.69
N THR A 730 22.18 42.42 -17.66
CA THR A 730 22.87 43.56 -17.07
C THR A 730 24.30 43.62 -17.55
N PRO A 731 24.93 44.79 -17.63
CA PRO A 731 26.37 44.88 -17.94
C PRO A 731 27.17 44.06 -16.93
N VAL A 732 28.20 43.34 -17.41
CA VAL A 732 29.10 42.58 -16.53
C VAL A 732 29.76 43.52 -15.53
N PRO A 733 29.57 43.36 -14.22
CA PRO A 733 30.12 44.23 -13.22
C PRO A 733 31.67 44.19 -13.18
N GLN A 734 32.32 45.33 -13.06
CA GLN A 734 33.76 45.41 -13.03
C GLN A 734 34.39 44.57 -11.88
N PRO A 735 33.85 44.47 -10.68
CA PRO A 735 34.37 43.58 -9.64
C PRO A 735 34.41 42.11 -10.06
N LEU A 736 33.43 41.65 -10.85
CA LEU A 736 33.38 40.27 -11.35
C LEU A 736 34.47 40.05 -12.43
N THR A 737 34.66 41.01 -13.35
CA THR A 737 35.73 40.96 -14.32
C THR A 737 37.09 40.84 -13.63
N TYR A 738 37.34 41.70 -12.63
CA TYR A 738 38.58 41.63 -11.84
C TYR A 738 38.76 40.32 -11.09
N LEU A 739 37.68 39.76 -10.52
CA LEU A 739 37.73 38.45 -9.84
C LEU A 739 38.18 37.35 -10.82
N VAL A 740 37.55 37.27 -12.02
CA VAL A 740 37.89 36.28 -13.05
C VAL A 740 39.35 36.43 -13.49
N ASP A 741 39.78 37.65 -13.79
CA ASP A 741 41.15 37.91 -14.25
C ASP A 741 42.22 37.65 -13.17
N ASP A 742 41.91 37.96 -11.90
CA ASP A 742 42.85 37.73 -10.80
C ASP A 742 43.01 36.24 -10.50
N VAL A 743 41.92 35.48 -10.50
CA VAL A 743 41.97 34.03 -10.33
C VAL A 743 42.68 33.36 -11.51
N ALA A 744 42.37 33.77 -12.74
CA ALA A 744 43.03 33.25 -13.96
C ALA A 744 44.53 33.54 -13.98
N ARG A 745 44.95 34.73 -13.55
CA ARG A 745 46.36 35.07 -13.45
C ARG A 745 47.15 34.22 -12.47
N LYS A 746 46.47 33.74 -11.40
CA LYS A 746 47.06 32.86 -10.37
C LYS A 746 46.93 31.38 -10.72
N HIS A 747 45.95 31.01 -11.56
CA HIS A 747 45.69 29.64 -11.99
C HIS A 747 46.82 29.10 -12.88
N GLY A 748 47.25 27.88 -12.61
CA GLY A 748 48.26 27.18 -13.40
C GLY A 748 49.70 27.62 -13.19
N ARG A 749 49.94 28.65 -12.34
CA ARG A 749 51.32 29.00 -11.94
C ARG A 749 52.02 27.91 -11.15
N LEU A 750 51.22 27.14 -10.38
CA LEU A 750 51.69 25.94 -9.67
C LEU A 750 51.15 24.73 -10.40
N ARG A 751 52.00 23.80 -10.78
CA ARG A 751 51.61 22.56 -11.44
C ARG A 751 52.08 21.37 -10.61
N VAL A 752 51.15 20.46 -10.33
CA VAL A 752 51.38 19.25 -9.52
C VAL A 752 51.24 18.05 -10.46
N GLY A 753 52.28 17.25 -10.56
CA GLY A 753 52.27 16.02 -11.36
C GLY A 753 52.75 14.81 -10.54
N ALA A 754 52.42 13.64 -10.99
CA ALA A 754 52.73 12.40 -10.26
C ALA A 754 54.17 11.94 -10.50
N ALA A 755 54.92 11.90 -9.42
CA ALA A 755 56.15 11.11 -9.42
C ALA A 755 56.33 10.24 -8.15
N SER A 756 55.79 10.31 -7.19
CA SER A 756 55.00 10.42 -6.02
C SER A 756 54.17 11.71 -6.14
N ALA A 757 54.60 12.86 -6.09
CA ALA A 757 54.05 14.08 -6.60
C ALA A 757 55.13 15.12 -6.73
N TYR A 758 55.07 16.03 -7.67
CA TYR A 758 55.94 17.20 -7.78
C TYR A 758 55.12 18.46 -7.94
N LEU A 759 55.73 19.56 -7.53
CA LEU A 759 55.20 20.90 -7.69
C LEU A 759 56.16 21.68 -8.57
N ARG A 760 55.74 22.16 -9.73
CA ARG A 760 56.52 23.01 -10.63
C ARG A 760 55.92 24.40 -10.65
N CYS A 761 56.79 25.39 -10.55
CA CYS A 761 56.46 26.80 -10.68
C CYS A 761 57.62 27.58 -11.26
N ASP A 762 57.30 28.46 -12.22
CA ASP A 762 58.35 29.33 -12.84
C ASP A 762 58.75 30.50 -11.94
N ASP A 763 58.03 30.76 -10.85
CA ASP A 763 58.30 31.72 -9.80
C ASP A 763 58.95 30.99 -8.59
N ASP A 764 60.24 31.15 -8.42
CA ASP A 764 61.02 30.51 -7.34
C ASP A 764 60.75 31.15 -5.97
N ALA A 765 60.33 32.43 -5.95
CA ALA A 765 59.91 33.09 -4.72
C ALA A 765 58.62 32.48 -4.14
N LEU A 766 57.65 32.17 -5.00
CA LEU A 766 56.43 31.50 -4.57
C LEU A 766 56.70 30.09 -4.01
N LEU A 767 57.60 29.34 -4.60
CA LEU A 767 58.01 28.02 -4.07
C LEU A 767 58.76 28.17 -2.74
N ALA A 768 59.52 29.24 -2.52
CA ALA A 768 60.19 29.53 -1.25
C ALA A 768 59.16 29.88 -0.16
N GLU A 769 58.11 30.66 -0.50
CA GLU A 769 56.99 30.97 0.38
C GLU A 769 56.27 29.72 0.83
N ILE A 770 55.92 28.82 -0.09
CA ILE A 770 55.25 27.54 0.21
C ILE A 770 56.11 26.68 1.16
N LEU A 771 57.41 26.60 0.98
CA LEU A 771 58.32 25.88 1.86
C LEU A 771 58.43 26.49 3.26
N ALA A 772 58.27 27.83 3.36
CA ALA A 772 58.31 28.54 4.64
C ALA A 772 56.98 28.47 5.43
N ASP A 773 55.87 28.13 4.76
CA ASP A 773 54.58 28.02 5.42
C ASP A 773 54.52 26.75 6.30
N ARG A 774 54.20 26.95 7.61
CA ARG A 774 54.06 25.83 8.56
C ARG A 774 53.02 24.78 8.15
N ARG A 775 51.98 25.18 7.37
CA ARG A 775 50.92 24.29 6.88
C ARG A 775 51.42 23.29 5.84
N SER A 776 52.52 23.62 5.16
CA SER A 776 53.16 22.73 4.18
C SER A 776 53.90 21.56 4.79
N ALA A 777 54.18 21.58 6.11
CA ALA A 777 54.96 20.56 6.80
C ALA A 777 54.34 19.12 6.64
N GLY A 778 52.99 19.00 6.59
CA GLY A 778 52.30 17.75 6.35
C GLY A 778 52.50 17.16 4.96
N LEU A 779 52.83 18.00 3.98
CA LEU A 779 53.02 17.62 2.57
C LEU A 779 54.44 17.10 2.30
N ARG A 780 55.39 17.25 3.28
CA ARG A 780 56.80 16.82 3.18
C ARG A 780 57.44 17.26 1.88
N LEU A 781 57.42 18.58 1.63
CA LEU A 781 57.96 19.18 0.43
C LEU A 781 59.49 19.28 0.51
N ARG A 782 60.19 18.95 -0.58
CA ARG A 782 61.64 19.07 -0.73
C ARG A 782 61.94 19.72 -2.07
N ARG A 783 62.75 20.81 -2.07
CA ARG A 783 63.18 21.45 -3.31
C ARG A 783 64.11 20.53 -4.09
N LEU A 784 63.80 20.25 -5.36
CA LEU A 784 64.63 19.49 -6.30
C LEU A 784 65.36 20.39 -7.28
N ALA A 785 64.76 21.51 -7.69
CA ALA A 785 65.34 22.53 -8.58
C ALA A 785 64.80 23.91 -8.18
N PRO A 786 65.30 25.00 -8.66
CA PRO A 786 64.76 26.33 -8.39
C PRO A 786 63.28 26.42 -8.65
N THR A 787 62.80 25.75 -9.69
CA THR A 787 61.40 25.75 -10.15
C THR A 787 60.58 24.49 -9.77
N VAL A 788 61.13 23.50 -8.98
CA VAL A 788 60.47 22.21 -8.72
C VAL A 788 60.61 21.81 -7.27
N LEU A 789 59.53 21.48 -6.63
CA LEU A 789 59.44 20.80 -5.32
C LEU A 789 58.91 19.37 -5.53
N ALA A 790 59.50 18.38 -4.86
CA ALA A 790 58.97 17.04 -4.73
C ALA A 790 58.12 16.94 -3.44
N ALA A 791 56.98 16.23 -3.50
CA ALA A 791 56.14 15.91 -2.38
C ALA A 791 56.13 14.41 -2.15
N GLN A 792 56.04 13.97 -0.89
CA GLN A 792 55.79 12.57 -0.53
C GLN A 792 54.31 12.27 -0.39
N ALA A 793 53.43 13.28 -0.41
CA ALA A 793 51.97 13.15 -0.45
C ALA A 793 51.52 12.76 -1.84
N PRO A 794 50.39 11.99 -1.97
CA PRO A 794 49.72 11.77 -3.26
C PRO A 794 49.32 13.09 -3.94
N PRO A 795 49.17 13.13 -5.28
CA PRO A 795 48.84 14.34 -6.01
C PRO A 795 47.59 15.05 -5.49
N ASP A 796 46.52 14.29 -5.17
CA ASP A 796 45.25 14.86 -4.67
C ASP A 796 45.42 15.54 -3.32
N THR A 797 46.13 14.89 -2.37
CA THR A 797 46.44 15.47 -1.06
C THR A 797 47.33 16.72 -1.18
N LEU A 798 48.25 16.72 -2.16
CA LEU A 798 49.08 17.88 -2.44
C LEU A 798 48.28 19.04 -2.99
N LEU A 799 47.38 18.79 -3.96
CA LEU A 799 46.47 19.78 -4.52
C LEU A 799 45.57 20.40 -3.44
N GLU A 800 44.97 19.56 -2.59
CA GLU A 800 44.08 20.02 -1.49
C GLU A 800 44.88 20.84 -0.44
N GLY A 801 46.07 20.38 -0.07
CA GLY A 801 46.90 21.06 0.88
C GLY A 801 47.34 22.46 0.39
N LEU A 802 47.71 22.56 -0.87
CA LEU A 802 48.04 23.83 -1.49
C LEU A 802 46.82 24.77 -1.61
N ARG A 803 45.65 24.23 -1.93
CA ARG A 803 44.40 24.98 -1.96
C ARG A 803 44.01 25.52 -0.58
N ALA A 804 44.17 24.69 0.46
CA ALA A 804 43.92 25.09 1.84
C ALA A 804 44.88 26.22 2.32
N MET A 805 46.04 26.32 1.70
CA MET A 805 47.00 27.41 1.96
C MET A 805 46.68 28.68 1.14
N GLY A 806 45.71 28.66 0.22
CA GLY A 806 45.25 29.79 -0.58
C GLY A 806 45.93 29.89 -1.96
N TYR A 807 46.67 28.85 -2.38
CA TYR A 807 47.19 28.76 -3.72
C TYR A 807 46.18 28.13 -4.71
N ALA A 808 46.37 28.35 -6.01
CA ALA A 808 45.54 27.79 -7.06
C ALA A 808 46.41 26.85 -7.96
N PRO A 809 46.76 25.63 -7.46
CA PRO A 809 47.51 24.67 -8.26
C PRO A 809 46.61 24.02 -9.33
N ALA A 810 47.18 23.76 -10.52
CA ALA A 810 46.58 22.89 -11.51
C ALA A 810 47.29 21.54 -11.53
N ALA A 811 46.56 20.46 -11.82
CA ALA A 811 47.14 19.15 -12.03
C ALA A 811 47.84 19.12 -13.40
N GLU A 812 48.98 18.42 -13.50
CA GLU A 812 49.77 18.27 -14.73
C GLU A 812 49.84 16.78 -15.11
N SER A 813 49.60 16.46 -16.39
CA SER A 813 49.76 15.11 -16.94
C SER A 813 51.23 14.71 -17.05
N ALA A 814 51.51 13.45 -17.36
CA ALA A 814 52.85 12.97 -17.60
C ALA A 814 53.52 13.65 -18.80
N GLU A 815 52.76 14.17 -19.72
CA GLU A 815 53.17 14.91 -20.93
C GLU A 815 53.41 16.40 -20.69
N GLY A 816 53.03 16.90 -19.49
CA GLY A 816 53.22 18.30 -19.10
C GLY A 816 52.03 19.20 -19.39
N ASP A 817 50.90 18.66 -19.80
CA ASP A 817 49.65 19.38 -20.02
C ASP A 817 48.85 19.51 -18.73
N VAL A 818 48.03 20.56 -18.59
CA VAL A 818 47.15 20.74 -17.45
C VAL A 818 46.02 19.69 -17.53
N VAL A 819 45.94 18.84 -16.52
CA VAL A 819 44.86 17.85 -16.41
C VAL A 819 43.57 18.58 -16.09
N VAL A 820 42.61 18.54 -17.01
CA VAL A 820 41.25 19.04 -16.80
C VAL A 820 40.52 18.05 -15.94
N THR A 821 40.36 18.33 -14.64
CA THR A 821 39.61 17.50 -13.73
C THR A 821 38.13 17.86 -13.88
N ARG A 822 37.43 17.13 -14.75
CA ARG A 822 35.95 17.12 -14.68
C ARG A 822 35.55 16.18 -13.56
N PRO A 823 34.60 16.56 -12.67
CA PRO A 823 33.98 15.59 -11.78
C PRO A 823 33.41 14.45 -12.65
N GLU A 824 33.94 13.26 -12.54
CA GLU A 824 33.39 12.11 -13.26
C GLU A 824 32.00 11.86 -12.69
N ALA A 825 31.00 12.07 -13.52
CA ALA A 825 29.62 11.76 -13.21
C ALA A 825 29.49 10.25 -13.04
N GLN A 826 29.28 9.79 -11.81
CA GLN A 826 29.06 8.37 -11.55
C GLN A 826 27.73 7.93 -12.11
N ARG A 827 27.74 6.88 -12.90
CA ARG A 827 26.51 6.21 -13.40
C ARG A 827 26.58 4.74 -13.04
N THR A 828 25.44 4.21 -12.60
CA THR A 828 25.29 2.75 -12.43
C THR A 828 25.20 2.05 -13.80
N PRO A 829 25.46 0.76 -13.89
CA PRO A 829 25.06 -0.02 -15.06
C PRO A 829 23.56 0.17 -15.34
N PRO A 830 23.12 0.05 -16.61
CA PRO A 830 21.70 0.16 -16.94
C PRO A 830 20.85 -0.81 -16.08
N ARG A 831 19.89 -0.29 -15.33
CA ARG A 831 19.00 -1.07 -14.47
C ARG A 831 17.55 -0.88 -14.92
N ARG A 832 16.75 -1.94 -14.81
CA ARG A 832 15.30 -1.81 -14.99
C ARG A 832 14.67 -1.24 -13.73
N PRO A 833 13.61 -0.40 -13.85
CA PRO A 833 12.84 0.02 -12.70
C PRO A 833 12.34 -1.18 -11.87
N PRO A 834 12.12 -1.01 -10.56
CA PRO A 834 11.57 -2.08 -9.74
C PRO A 834 10.19 -2.49 -10.27
N VAL A 835 9.97 -3.80 -10.41
CA VAL A 835 8.68 -4.33 -10.86
C VAL A 835 7.70 -4.27 -9.70
N PRO A 836 6.50 -3.66 -9.88
CA PRO A 836 5.47 -3.66 -8.85
C PRO A 836 5.08 -5.09 -8.43
N VAL A 837 4.92 -5.30 -7.13
CA VAL A 837 4.52 -6.60 -6.57
C VAL A 837 3.00 -6.75 -6.68
N PRO A 838 2.48 -7.66 -7.52
CA PRO A 838 1.03 -7.79 -7.72
C PRO A 838 0.32 -8.29 -6.46
N GLU A 839 -0.91 -7.84 -6.25
CA GLU A 839 -1.79 -8.35 -5.20
C GLU A 839 -2.46 -9.65 -5.70
N GLY A 840 -1.86 -10.78 -5.35
CA GLY A 840 -2.39 -12.09 -5.73
C GLY A 840 -2.04 -12.52 -7.16
N PRO A 841 -2.65 -13.60 -7.65
CA PRO A 841 -2.43 -14.07 -9.01
C PRO A 841 -2.97 -13.06 -10.03
N PRO A 842 -2.36 -12.99 -11.23
CA PRO A 842 -2.81 -12.08 -12.27
C PRO A 842 -4.28 -12.30 -12.60
N VAL A 843 -5.03 -11.22 -12.71
CA VAL A 843 -6.44 -11.28 -13.10
C VAL A 843 -6.49 -11.68 -14.58
N PRO A 844 -7.17 -12.79 -14.95
CA PRO A 844 -7.28 -13.20 -16.34
C PRO A 844 -8.05 -12.14 -17.14
N ASP A 845 -7.63 -11.90 -18.38
CA ASP A 845 -8.36 -11.04 -19.29
C ASP A 845 -9.75 -11.63 -19.63
N ALA A 846 -10.62 -10.83 -20.24
CA ALA A 846 -11.98 -11.23 -20.55
C ALA A 846 -12.04 -12.45 -21.51
N ALA A 847 -11.09 -12.58 -22.43
CA ALA A 847 -11.02 -13.68 -23.39
C ALA A 847 -10.62 -14.99 -22.69
N LEU A 848 -9.59 -14.92 -21.84
CA LEU A 848 -9.13 -16.04 -21.02
C LEU A 848 -10.19 -16.48 -20.01
N LEU A 849 -10.89 -15.51 -19.38
CA LEU A 849 -11.98 -15.79 -18.46
C LEU A 849 -13.15 -16.48 -19.19
N ALA A 850 -13.54 -16.01 -20.39
CA ALA A 850 -14.58 -16.63 -21.20
C ALA A 850 -14.18 -18.05 -21.68
N ALA A 851 -12.91 -18.25 -22.03
CA ALA A 851 -12.38 -19.57 -22.38
C ALA A 851 -12.42 -20.51 -21.18
N ALA A 852 -12.00 -20.05 -19.99
CA ALA A 852 -12.06 -20.82 -18.75
C ALA A 852 -13.50 -21.23 -18.40
N VAL A 853 -14.46 -20.30 -18.50
CA VAL A 853 -15.88 -20.61 -18.26
C VAL A 853 -16.41 -21.67 -19.24
N ARG A 854 -16.03 -21.58 -20.52
CA ARG A 854 -16.42 -22.59 -21.53
C ARG A 854 -15.81 -23.96 -21.21
N ALA A 855 -14.54 -24.00 -20.82
CA ALA A 855 -13.86 -25.24 -20.45
C ALA A 855 -14.47 -25.89 -19.21
N ILE A 856 -14.76 -25.12 -18.15
CA ILE A 856 -15.40 -25.61 -16.93
C ILE A 856 -16.80 -26.16 -17.24
N ARG A 857 -17.60 -25.47 -18.07
CA ARG A 857 -18.93 -25.95 -18.49
C ARG A 857 -18.86 -27.22 -19.33
N ALA A 858 -17.87 -27.33 -20.23
CA ALA A 858 -17.67 -28.53 -21.02
C ALA A 858 -17.26 -29.72 -20.13
N GLY A 859 -16.37 -29.49 -19.16
CA GLY A 859 -15.99 -30.49 -18.17
C GLY A 859 -17.16 -30.95 -17.32
N ASP A 860 -18.03 -30.04 -16.87
CA ASP A 860 -19.23 -30.35 -16.11
C ASP A 860 -20.24 -31.20 -16.92
N LEU A 861 -20.44 -30.86 -18.21
CA LEU A 861 -21.27 -31.65 -19.12
C LEU A 861 -20.67 -33.05 -19.35
N ALA A 862 -19.35 -33.18 -19.45
CA ALA A 862 -18.70 -34.48 -19.60
C ALA A 862 -18.80 -35.31 -18.31
N ALA A 863 -18.68 -34.70 -17.14
CA ALA A 863 -18.81 -35.38 -15.85
C ALA A 863 -20.24 -35.83 -15.54
N THR A 864 -21.26 -35.11 -16.04
CA THR A 864 -22.69 -35.41 -15.84
C THR A 864 -23.30 -36.25 -16.95
N ALA A 865 -22.59 -36.48 -18.08
CA ALA A 865 -23.06 -37.33 -19.17
C ALA A 865 -23.27 -38.76 -18.68
N PRO A 866 -24.42 -39.40 -19.01
CA PRO A 866 -24.64 -40.78 -18.66
C PRO A 866 -23.58 -41.67 -19.31
N ARG A 867 -22.79 -42.37 -18.47
CA ARG A 867 -21.80 -43.33 -18.98
C ARG A 867 -22.56 -44.39 -19.79
N LYS A 868 -22.25 -44.49 -21.10
CA LYS A 868 -22.67 -45.61 -21.95
C LYS A 868 -22.22 -46.92 -21.30
N PRO A 869 -23.10 -47.89 -21.03
CA PRO A 869 -22.66 -49.18 -20.52
C PRO A 869 -21.70 -49.76 -21.53
N THR A 870 -20.46 -50.05 -21.14
CA THR A 870 -19.48 -50.81 -21.90
C THR A 870 -20.11 -52.14 -22.25
N ALA A 871 -20.35 -52.41 -23.51
CA ALA A 871 -20.82 -53.69 -24.02
C ALA A 871 -19.76 -54.74 -23.64
N THR A 872 -20.12 -55.61 -22.70
CA THR A 872 -19.37 -56.80 -22.35
C THR A 872 -19.45 -57.71 -23.56
N SER A 873 -18.38 -57.82 -24.32
CA SER A 873 -18.15 -58.94 -25.24
C SER A 873 -18.01 -60.21 -24.38
N GLY A 874 -19.01 -61.07 -24.46
CA GLY A 874 -19.03 -62.40 -23.85
C GLY A 874 -18.33 -63.44 -24.77
N PRO A 875 -18.48 -64.74 -24.49
CA PRO A 875 -17.80 -65.52 -23.46
C PRO A 875 -16.85 -66.56 -24.06
N GLY A 876 -15.76 -66.83 -23.42
CA GLY A 876 -14.94 -68.00 -23.70
C GLY A 876 -15.01 -68.98 -22.50
N THR A 877 -15.52 -70.09 -22.71
CA THR A 877 -15.68 -71.28 -21.87
C THR A 877 -14.36 -71.80 -21.31
N GLY A 878 -14.40 -72.25 -20.05
CA GLY A 878 -13.32 -73.01 -19.45
C GLY A 878 -13.47 -73.28 -17.96
N ALA A 879 -13.89 -74.50 -17.67
CA ALA A 879 -14.21 -75.04 -16.38
C ALA A 879 -13.12 -75.08 -15.33
N GLY A 880 -13.53 -75.18 -14.06
CA GLY A 880 -12.79 -75.89 -13.02
C GLY A 880 -12.83 -75.27 -11.62
N ALA A 881 -13.74 -75.78 -10.86
CA ALA A 881 -13.67 -76.21 -9.43
C ALA A 881 -12.85 -75.38 -8.42
N GLY A 882 -13.44 -74.82 -7.41
CA GLY A 882 -13.55 -75.49 -6.11
C GLY A 882 -12.99 -74.67 -4.96
N ALA A 883 -13.80 -74.53 -3.92
CA ALA A 883 -13.46 -74.50 -2.49
C ALA A 883 -13.25 -73.17 -1.81
N GLU A 884 -14.19 -72.79 -1.06
CA GLU A 884 -14.38 -72.38 0.30
C GLU A 884 -13.15 -72.18 1.20
N ALA A 885 -13.09 -71.09 1.97
CA ALA A 885 -13.19 -71.09 3.43
C ALA A 885 -12.56 -69.81 4.05
N GLU A 886 -13.39 -69.06 4.79
CA GLU A 886 -13.32 -68.61 6.16
C GLU A 886 -12.05 -67.93 6.71
N ALA A 887 -12.28 -66.73 7.20
CA ALA A 887 -12.04 -66.15 8.53
C ALA A 887 -10.69 -66.41 9.26
N GLY A 888 -10.17 -65.38 9.84
CA GLY A 888 -9.23 -65.46 10.95
C GLY A 888 -8.48 -64.19 11.30
N SER A 889 -8.96 -63.55 12.35
CA SER A 889 -8.30 -62.52 13.16
C SER A 889 -6.97 -62.98 13.74
N GLY A 890 -6.03 -62.08 14.01
CA GLY A 890 -4.93 -62.33 14.94
C GLY A 890 -3.88 -61.27 15.01
N ALA A 891 -3.84 -60.61 16.16
CA ALA A 891 -2.81 -59.69 16.62
C ALA A 891 -1.45 -60.43 16.88
N GLY A 892 -0.38 -59.72 16.90
CA GLY A 892 0.87 -60.16 17.50
C GLY A 892 2.06 -59.23 17.33
N ALA A 893 2.48 -58.69 18.44
CA ALA A 893 3.68 -57.88 18.65
C ALA A 893 4.95 -58.72 18.55
N GLY A 894 6.09 -58.11 18.28
CA GLY A 894 7.40 -58.73 18.51
C GLY A 894 8.60 -57.93 18.06
N THR A 895 9.17 -57.27 18.99
CA THR A 895 10.56 -56.77 19.18
C THR A 895 11.69 -57.58 18.56
N GLY A 896 12.79 -56.93 18.16
CA GLY A 896 14.08 -57.56 18.05
C GLY A 896 15.18 -56.77 17.36
N SER A 897 16.05 -56.23 18.13
CA SER A 897 17.35 -55.62 17.95
C SER A 897 18.39 -56.41 17.15
N GLY A 898 19.41 -55.70 16.60
CA GLY A 898 20.74 -56.21 16.31
C GLY A 898 21.46 -55.48 15.20
N ALA A 899 22.25 -54.58 15.45
CA ALA A 899 23.70 -54.38 15.50
C ALA A 899 24.51 -55.05 14.36
N GLY A 900 25.38 -54.23 13.73
CA GLY A 900 26.64 -54.71 13.27
C GLY A 900 27.26 -54.18 11.99
N SER A 901 28.15 -53.19 12.12
CA SER A 901 29.50 -53.14 11.51
C SER A 901 29.74 -52.78 10.04
N ARG A 902 30.49 -51.70 9.91
CA ARG A 902 31.40 -51.30 8.80
C ARG A 902 32.47 -52.35 8.44
N PRO A 903 33.41 -52.23 7.40
CA PRO A 903 33.81 -51.04 6.63
C PRO A 903 34.31 -51.30 5.16
N GLY A 904 34.71 -50.25 4.48
CA GLY A 904 35.87 -50.18 3.55
C GLY A 904 35.55 -50.14 2.06
N GLY A 905 35.85 -49.12 1.37
CA GLY A 905 37.11 -48.78 0.77
C GLY A 905 37.10 -48.81 -0.75
N GLY A 906 37.60 -47.77 -1.41
CA GLY A 906 38.24 -47.92 -2.69
C GLY A 906 37.80 -47.02 -3.83
N ALA A 907 38.58 -45.99 -4.06
CA ALA A 907 38.64 -45.14 -5.24
C ALA A 907 38.91 -45.87 -6.55
N ARG A 908 38.48 -45.39 -7.69
CA ARG A 908 39.30 -44.98 -8.82
C ARG A 908 38.48 -44.41 -10.01
N SER A 909 39.03 -43.37 -10.54
CA SER A 909 38.84 -42.64 -11.75
C SER A 909 38.64 -43.46 -13.05
N GLY A 910 37.89 -42.90 -13.97
CA GLY A 910 37.87 -43.31 -15.37
C GLY A 910 37.08 -42.38 -16.27
N THR A 911 37.78 -41.54 -17.02
CA THR A 911 37.38 -40.69 -18.14
C THR A 911 36.79 -41.52 -19.29
N GLY A 912 35.78 -41.00 -19.97
CA GLY A 912 35.37 -41.50 -21.27
C GLY A 912 34.22 -40.71 -21.89
N ALA A 913 34.54 -39.95 -22.91
CA ALA A 913 33.60 -39.25 -23.79
C ALA A 913 32.87 -40.23 -24.72
N GLY A 914 31.61 -39.91 -25.07
CA GLY A 914 30.92 -40.64 -26.11
C GLY A 914 29.56 -40.05 -26.43
N THR A 915 29.49 -39.36 -27.56
CA THR A 915 28.30 -38.90 -28.28
C THR A 915 27.39 -40.04 -28.67
N GLY A 916 26.06 -39.85 -28.62
CA GLY A 916 25.13 -40.75 -29.28
C GLY A 916 23.66 -40.41 -28.98
N ALA A 917 23.00 -39.84 -29.99
CA ALA A 917 21.56 -39.68 -30.04
C ALA A 917 20.85 -41.05 -30.10
N GLY A 918 19.71 -41.19 -29.45
CA GLY A 918 18.86 -42.36 -29.62
C GLY A 918 17.56 -42.24 -28.86
N ALA A 919 16.49 -42.22 -29.64
CA ALA A 919 15.10 -42.17 -29.20
C ALA A 919 14.64 -43.45 -28.46
N GLY A 920 13.75 -43.23 -27.49
CA GLY A 920 12.64 -44.14 -27.21
C GLY A 920 12.95 -45.33 -26.29
N SER A 921 12.38 -45.29 -25.12
CA SER A 921 11.59 -46.44 -24.62
C SER A 921 11.08 -46.10 -23.22
N ALA A 922 9.77 -46.24 -23.04
CA ALA A 922 9.11 -46.29 -21.75
C ALA A 922 9.64 -47.44 -20.91
N ALA A 923 10.12 -47.14 -19.73
CA ALA A 923 10.40 -48.13 -18.69
C ALA A 923 9.83 -47.63 -17.36
N THR A 924 8.78 -48.31 -16.92
CA THR A 924 8.29 -48.42 -15.56
C THR A 924 9.44 -48.69 -14.59
N GLY A 925 9.67 -47.77 -13.69
CA GLY A 925 10.62 -47.95 -12.60
C GLY A 925 10.57 -46.80 -11.60
N ASP A 926 10.12 -47.10 -10.42
CA ASP A 926 9.83 -46.36 -9.20
C ASP A 926 11.06 -45.62 -8.61
N ARG A 927 11.88 -44.95 -9.44
CA ARG A 927 13.00 -44.12 -8.97
C ARG A 927 13.15 -42.85 -9.81
N LEU A 928 13.06 -41.74 -9.08
CA LEU A 928 13.32 -40.41 -9.63
C LEU A 928 14.72 -40.34 -10.27
N PRO A 929 14.85 -39.89 -11.53
CA PRO A 929 16.13 -39.63 -12.15
C PRO A 929 16.88 -38.52 -11.44
N ARG A 930 18.19 -38.69 -11.19
CA ARG A 930 19.03 -37.60 -10.71
C ARG A 930 19.25 -36.61 -11.86
N THR A 931 18.82 -35.36 -11.67
CA THR A 931 18.96 -34.29 -12.64
C THR A 931 20.09 -33.34 -12.25
N THR A 932 20.73 -32.68 -13.23
CA THR A 932 21.68 -31.61 -12.94
C THR A 932 20.92 -30.37 -12.42
N LEU A 933 21.63 -29.47 -11.76
CA LEU A 933 21.00 -28.22 -11.27
C LEU A 933 20.36 -27.42 -12.43
N ALA A 934 20.99 -27.41 -13.61
CA ALA A 934 20.48 -26.74 -14.80
C ALA A 934 19.19 -27.41 -15.32
N ASP A 935 19.17 -28.74 -15.37
CA ASP A 935 18.00 -29.51 -15.81
C ASP A 935 16.85 -29.35 -14.79
N THR A 936 17.17 -29.38 -13.49
CA THR A 936 16.18 -29.15 -12.42
C THR A 936 15.57 -27.76 -12.55
N LEU A 937 16.38 -26.73 -12.78
CA LEU A 937 15.91 -25.36 -12.98
C LEU A 937 15.02 -25.25 -14.21
N ALA A 938 15.42 -25.85 -15.34
CA ALA A 938 14.63 -25.84 -16.58
C ALA A 938 13.28 -26.55 -16.39
N THR A 939 13.26 -27.73 -15.76
CA THR A 939 12.03 -28.47 -15.44
C THR A 939 11.11 -27.67 -14.53
N MET A 940 11.65 -27.00 -13.48
CA MET A 940 10.85 -26.17 -12.57
C MET A 940 10.28 -24.94 -13.26
N GLN A 941 11.05 -24.30 -14.13
CA GLN A 941 10.59 -23.15 -14.91
C GLN A 941 9.52 -23.56 -15.92
N ALA A 942 9.71 -24.66 -16.62
CA ALA A 942 8.72 -25.21 -17.55
C ALA A 942 7.41 -25.55 -16.81
N ALA A 943 7.49 -26.26 -15.70
CA ALA A 943 6.33 -26.64 -14.90
C ALA A 943 5.62 -25.43 -14.27
N ALA A 944 6.36 -24.39 -13.87
CA ALA A 944 5.76 -23.15 -13.37
C ALA A 944 5.00 -22.37 -14.47
N LEU A 945 5.46 -22.47 -15.74
CA LEU A 945 4.78 -21.88 -16.89
C LEU A 945 3.56 -22.68 -17.35
N THR A 946 3.66 -24.00 -17.34
CA THR A 946 2.59 -24.91 -17.78
C THR A 946 1.57 -25.21 -16.69
N GLY A 947 1.92 -24.95 -15.42
CA GLY A 947 1.11 -25.34 -14.25
C GLY A 947 1.15 -26.85 -13.99
N SER A 948 2.14 -27.56 -14.53
CA SER A 948 2.28 -29.02 -14.39
C SER A 948 2.81 -29.39 -13.01
N ASN A 949 2.42 -30.57 -12.55
CA ASN A 949 2.95 -31.15 -11.31
C ASN A 949 4.33 -31.79 -11.56
N VAL A 950 5.25 -31.59 -10.62
CA VAL A 950 6.61 -32.16 -10.69
C VAL A 950 6.86 -33.04 -9.49
N TRP A 951 7.35 -34.23 -9.76
CA TRP A 951 7.85 -35.14 -8.74
C TRP A 951 9.31 -34.80 -8.42
N ILE A 952 9.61 -34.47 -7.17
CA ILE A 952 10.96 -34.08 -6.75
C ILE A 952 11.53 -34.97 -5.66
N GLY A 953 12.83 -35.19 -5.73
CA GLY A 953 13.60 -35.68 -4.60
C GLY A 953 14.18 -34.53 -3.81
N TYR A 954 13.85 -34.40 -2.54
CA TYR A 954 14.27 -33.28 -1.70
C TYR A 954 15.01 -33.74 -0.45
N VAL A 955 16.13 -33.09 -0.13
CA VAL A 955 16.91 -33.32 1.09
C VAL A 955 16.67 -32.20 2.08
N ASN A 956 16.08 -32.50 3.24
CA ASN A 956 15.78 -31.50 4.26
C ASN A 956 17.06 -31.00 4.98
N ALA A 957 16.90 -30.09 5.95
CA ALA A 957 18.02 -29.53 6.71
C ALA A 957 18.78 -30.57 7.52
N ASP A 958 18.10 -31.65 7.92
CA ASP A 958 18.64 -32.76 8.75
C ASP A 958 19.30 -33.85 7.91
N GLY A 959 19.36 -33.68 6.57
CA GLY A 959 19.94 -34.61 5.63
C GLY A 959 19.03 -35.79 5.22
N ALA A 960 17.78 -35.82 5.66
CA ALA A 960 16.82 -36.84 5.27
C ALA A 960 16.28 -36.58 3.85
N ALA A 961 16.35 -37.58 2.97
CA ALA A 961 15.83 -37.52 1.61
C ALA A 961 14.36 -37.94 1.61
N THR A 962 13.52 -37.10 1.02
CA THR A 962 12.09 -37.32 0.82
C THR A 962 11.71 -37.11 -0.64
N GLN A 963 10.69 -37.83 -1.09
CA GLN A 963 10.08 -37.59 -2.40
C GLN A 963 8.78 -36.81 -2.22
N ARG A 964 8.54 -35.81 -3.08
CA ARG A 964 7.38 -34.95 -3.00
C ARG A 964 6.82 -34.63 -4.38
N VAL A 965 5.52 -34.47 -4.44
CA VAL A 965 4.84 -33.92 -5.61
C VAL A 965 4.54 -32.47 -5.35
N ILE A 966 5.08 -31.60 -6.17
CA ILE A 966 4.91 -30.16 -6.04
C ILE A 966 4.36 -29.55 -7.33
N ALA A 967 3.53 -28.53 -7.20
CA ALA A 967 3.15 -27.64 -8.30
C ALA A 967 3.98 -26.34 -8.20
N PRO A 968 5.02 -26.16 -9.01
CA PRO A 968 5.83 -24.95 -8.97
C PRO A 968 5.00 -23.72 -9.33
N VAL A 969 5.10 -22.69 -8.49
CA VAL A 969 4.41 -21.39 -8.71
C VAL A 969 5.40 -20.33 -9.16
N ARG A 970 6.62 -20.38 -8.59
CA ARG A 970 7.65 -19.35 -8.82
C ARG A 970 9.05 -19.96 -8.64
N VAL A 971 9.95 -19.59 -9.55
CA VAL A 971 11.35 -20.04 -9.50
C VAL A 971 12.24 -18.81 -9.59
N GLU A 972 12.83 -18.39 -8.46
CA GLU A 972 13.66 -17.18 -8.37
C GLU A 972 14.76 -17.32 -7.32
N GLY A 973 15.90 -16.65 -7.54
CA GLY A 973 16.98 -16.51 -6.56
C GLY A 973 17.56 -17.85 -6.05
N GLY A 974 17.47 -18.93 -6.83
CA GLY A 974 17.92 -20.26 -6.39
C GLY A 974 16.90 -21.01 -5.53
N PHE A 975 15.64 -20.53 -5.47
CA PHE A 975 14.54 -21.15 -4.74
C PHE A 975 13.34 -21.43 -5.65
N VAL A 976 12.59 -22.47 -5.34
CA VAL A 976 11.30 -22.81 -5.94
C VAL A 976 10.22 -22.64 -4.88
N THR A 977 9.28 -21.75 -5.09
CA THR A 977 8.06 -21.68 -4.31
C THR A 977 7.01 -22.52 -5.03
N ALA A 978 6.50 -23.52 -4.37
CA ALA A 978 5.58 -24.50 -4.94
C ALA A 978 4.50 -24.91 -3.93
N TYR A 979 3.37 -25.31 -4.43
CA TYR A 979 2.36 -26.00 -3.62
C TYR A 979 2.79 -27.47 -3.47
N ASP A 980 3.01 -27.92 -2.25
CA ASP A 980 3.37 -29.29 -1.91
C ASP A 980 2.12 -30.12 -1.69
N HIS A 981 1.78 -30.97 -2.65
CA HIS A 981 0.63 -31.87 -2.57
C HIS A 981 0.75 -32.91 -1.45
N THR A 982 1.98 -33.19 -0.98
CA THR A 982 2.22 -34.16 0.10
C THR A 982 1.96 -33.53 1.48
N ALA A 983 2.18 -32.22 1.61
CA ALA A 983 2.01 -31.48 2.86
C ALA A 983 0.78 -30.59 2.87
N ASP A 984 0.07 -30.45 1.74
CA ASP A 984 -1.12 -29.61 1.53
C ASP A 984 -0.89 -28.11 1.86
N GLU A 985 0.32 -27.61 1.58
CA GLU A 985 0.69 -26.22 1.85
C GLU A 985 1.71 -25.68 0.83
N VAL A 986 1.78 -24.34 0.72
CA VAL A 986 2.81 -23.68 -0.11
C VAL A 986 4.13 -23.65 0.64
N ARG A 987 5.17 -24.23 0.03
CA ARG A 987 6.53 -24.30 0.57
C ARG A 987 7.54 -23.72 -0.40
N THR A 988 8.69 -23.30 0.15
CA THR A 988 9.84 -22.83 -0.63
C THR A 988 10.97 -23.83 -0.51
N TYR A 989 11.45 -24.33 -1.64
CA TYR A 989 12.48 -25.33 -1.78
C TYR A 989 13.75 -24.72 -2.37
N PRO A 990 14.90 -24.77 -1.67
CA PRO A 990 16.17 -24.40 -2.28
C PRO A 990 16.53 -25.36 -3.42
N LEU A 991 16.82 -24.86 -4.62
CA LEU A 991 17.14 -25.68 -5.79
C LEU A 991 18.33 -26.63 -5.55
N HIS A 992 19.34 -26.20 -4.79
CA HIS A 992 20.52 -27.01 -4.48
C HIS A 992 20.23 -28.24 -3.58
N ARG A 993 19.02 -28.32 -2.98
CA ARG A 993 18.55 -29.44 -2.17
C ARG A 993 17.60 -30.36 -2.91
N ILE A 994 17.25 -30.04 -4.15
CA ILE A 994 16.49 -30.92 -5.02
C ILE A 994 17.47 -31.82 -5.74
N THR A 995 17.36 -33.10 -5.52
CA THR A 995 18.30 -34.11 -6.01
C THR A 995 17.89 -34.73 -7.35
N GLY A 996 16.66 -34.49 -7.77
CA GLY A 996 16.09 -34.89 -9.03
C GLY A 996 14.70 -34.36 -9.21
N ALA A 997 14.28 -34.14 -10.45
CA ALA A 997 12.96 -33.67 -10.84
C ALA A 997 12.47 -34.45 -12.07
N ALA A 998 11.19 -34.79 -12.05
CA ALA A 998 10.52 -35.38 -13.20
C ALA A 998 9.09 -34.81 -13.32
N GLU A 999 8.68 -34.41 -14.52
CA GLU A 999 7.30 -34.03 -14.77
C GLU A 999 6.40 -35.25 -14.62
N LEU A 1000 5.33 -35.12 -13.88
CA LEU A 1000 4.29 -36.14 -13.85
C LEU A 1000 3.52 -36.04 -15.17
N ALA A 1001 3.63 -37.04 -16.02
CA ALA A 1001 2.78 -37.19 -17.17
C ALA A 1001 1.32 -37.21 -16.66
N GLU A 1002 0.49 -36.26 -17.15
CA GLU A 1002 -0.95 -36.37 -16.96
C GLU A 1002 -1.37 -37.68 -17.68
N ASP A 1003 -1.79 -38.65 -16.90
CA ASP A 1003 -2.49 -39.81 -17.45
C ASP A 1003 -3.71 -39.30 -18.20
N THR A 1004 -3.59 -39.25 -19.50
CA THR A 1004 -4.71 -39.06 -20.42
C THR A 1004 -5.63 -40.26 -20.22
N PRO A 1005 -6.94 -40.10 -19.91
CA PRO A 1005 -7.88 -41.19 -19.69
C PRO A 1005 -8.13 -42.03 -20.93
#